data_f5c301fe29081cf17d42cdbacf50397b
#
_entry.id   f5c301fe29081cf17d42cdbacf50397b
#
_cell.length_a   1.000
_cell.length_b   1.000
_cell.length_c   1.000
_cell.angle_alpha   90.00
_cell.angle_beta   90.00
_cell.angle_gamma   90.00
#
_symmetry.space_group_name_H-M   'P 1'
#
loop_
_entity.id
_entity.type
_entity.pdbx_description
1 polymer ?
#
loop_
_entity_poly.entity_id
_entity_poly.type
_entity_poly.pdbx_seq_one_letter_code
_entity_poly.pdbx_strand_id
1 'polypeptide(L)'
;MNRTILMALPALLLLAMASPRRPSTDLGTAVKRLLPAEQHAAADFLLAHMPEGDRATLTPEFLAEHVAYAFRAREAFPWARDVPEALFLNDVLPYANLDEPRDAWRKPFFERFGPMVEDCETAGEAAVRLNTRIFNELGVAYSRQRSRACMSPFETMQEGKASCTGLSILLVSACRAVGIPARVVGTPSWVDGGGNHTWVEVWDDGWHVLGASESTALNRTWFAQRAAQQISDQPRHAIYAASFQPTGTHFPLVWAPSNRSVPAVNVTERYAIREADTASLETLEPLLSEHRLADLLAQLEEQDLRIRPEDLAEVTERVWQRYVQEVTGDERRQAEQENRAIAYDGKTMRYATTTIGEKPEEGYPLYIALHGGGGAPARVNDSQWNHMQVYYRDGVECGIYLAPRGVNNEWNLHWRDQSFVAYDRIIENMIAFGQVDPNRVYLLGFSAGGDAVYQVAARMPDRWAGAAMSAGHPNNVRPDNYAGLAFLIQVGERDAAYNRNRVAAEYGVRIGALREAHPGLYPHATYIHAGRDHGFMDRGPANSTQRVFTDPAAWLEKGAEAPTEEVDAHSVRWLDRQVRDPLPRKIVWNLGTRAHRSGDREAGFWPTAEKGNLHYWIGIDRFDADVELEADRIVVELDDESPTIQVREIGNFVRFYLHPDLFEPGKDVTVQVEGRTLTATPRPSLRLLVQSVLDRGDPRYLFPASVTLHRNPEGDWMVE
;
A
#
# COMPACT_ATOMS: atom_id res chain seq x y z
N MET A 1 -7.92 79.19 -19.83
CA MET A 1 -6.72 79.98 -20.06
C MET A 1 -5.58 79.02 -20.38
N ASN A 2 -5.13 79.05 -21.61
CA ASN A 2 -3.76 79.02 -22.15
C ASN A 2 -2.87 77.79 -21.73
N ARG A 3 -2.11 77.15 -22.57
CA ARG A 3 -1.67 77.36 -23.98
C ARG A 3 -1.10 76.00 -24.49
N THR A 4 -1.46 75.67 -25.69
CA THR A 4 -0.87 74.67 -26.58
C THR A 4 0.58 75.08 -26.94
N ILE A 5 1.54 74.17 -26.88
CA ILE A 5 2.80 74.28 -27.58
C ILE A 5 3.02 73.02 -28.39
N LEU A 6 2.93 73.16 -29.69
CA LEU A 6 3.33 72.26 -30.76
C LEU A 6 4.88 72.34 -30.88
N MET A 7 5.56 71.22 -30.77
CA MET A 7 6.95 71.13 -31.27
C MET A 7 7.06 70.05 -32.32
N ALA A 8 7.43 70.46 -33.51
CA ALA A 8 7.73 69.61 -34.64
C ALA A 8 9.08 68.90 -34.48
N LEU A 9 9.11 67.60 -34.72
CA LEU A 9 10.32 66.82 -34.90
C LEU A 9 10.64 66.69 -36.39
N PRO A 10 11.92 66.81 -36.80
CA PRO A 10 12.33 66.56 -38.16
C PRO A 10 12.43 65.10 -38.49
N ALA A 11 11.94 64.70 -39.66
CA ALA A 11 12.08 63.35 -40.21
C ALA A 11 13.56 63.06 -40.53
N LEU A 12 14.16 62.12 -39.84
CA LEU A 12 15.46 61.54 -40.17
C LEU A 12 15.26 60.35 -41.10
N LEU A 13 15.63 60.52 -42.37
CA LEU A 13 15.70 59.43 -43.36
C LEU A 13 16.83 58.49 -42.97
N LEU A 14 16.50 57.32 -42.37
CA LEU A 14 17.50 56.25 -42.21
C LEU A 14 17.55 55.44 -43.51
N LEU A 15 18.66 55.60 -44.24
CA LEU A 15 19.06 54.69 -45.29
C LEU A 15 19.30 53.32 -44.62
N ALA A 16 18.44 52.35 -44.89
CA ALA A 16 18.66 50.98 -44.56
C ALA A 16 19.79 50.44 -45.46
N MET A 17 20.98 50.38 -44.93
CA MET A 17 22.05 49.57 -45.54
C MET A 17 21.62 48.09 -45.46
N ALA A 18 21.27 47.50 -46.59
CA ALA A 18 21.11 46.07 -46.72
C ALA A 18 22.43 45.37 -46.38
N SER A 19 22.48 44.75 -45.21
CA SER A 19 23.56 43.80 -44.89
C SER A 19 23.53 42.69 -45.95
N PRO A 20 24.69 42.25 -46.46
CA PRO A 20 24.70 41.17 -47.45
C PRO A 20 24.07 39.92 -46.78
N ARG A 21 22.99 39.43 -47.38
CA ARG A 21 22.48 38.10 -47.04
C ARG A 21 23.66 37.12 -47.22
N ARG A 22 24.16 36.59 -46.12
CA ARG A 22 25.02 35.38 -46.19
C ARG A 22 24.22 34.34 -46.97
N PRO A 23 24.82 33.57 -47.86
CA PRO A 23 24.17 32.48 -48.52
C PRO A 23 23.60 31.56 -47.42
N SER A 24 22.30 31.27 -47.46
CA SER A 24 21.63 30.37 -46.52
C SER A 24 22.27 29.01 -46.67
N THR A 25 23.26 28.74 -45.86
CA THR A 25 23.73 27.36 -45.66
C THR A 25 22.49 26.58 -45.21
N ASP A 26 22.09 25.60 -45.99
CA ASP A 26 20.95 24.73 -45.59
C ASP A 26 21.19 24.24 -44.17
N LEU A 27 20.14 24.29 -43.32
CA LEU A 27 20.20 23.93 -41.90
C LEU A 27 20.87 22.55 -41.72
N GLY A 28 20.53 21.59 -42.58
CA GLY A 28 21.13 20.25 -42.57
C GLY A 28 22.64 20.22 -42.79
N THR A 29 23.12 21.02 -43.74
CA THR A 29 24.56 21.17 -43.98
C THR A 29 25.28 21.82 -42.82
N ALA A 30 24.62 22.80 -42.17
CA ALA A 30 25.19 23.47 -41.02
C ALA A 30 25.28 22.56 -39.77
N VAL A 31 24.24 21.77 -39.49
CA VAL A 31 24.20 20.78 -38.38
C VAL A 31 25.28 19.70 -38.61
N LYS A 32 25.39 19.11 -39.79
CA LYS A 32 26.36 18.07 -40.09
C LYS A 32 27.82 18.52 -39.97
N ARG A 33 28.11 19.81 -40.19
CA ARG A 33 29.48 20.35 -39.97
C ARG A 33 29.89 20.36 -38.49
N LEU A 34 28.92 20.31 -37.57
CA LEU A 34 29.14 20.31 -36.12
C LEU A 34 29.20 18.90 -35.53
N LEU A 35 28.91 17.88 -36.34
CA LEU A 35 28.80 16.49 -35.91
C LEU A 35 29.82 15.59 -36.64
N PRO A 36 30.29 14.53 -35.96
CA PRO A 36 31.08 13.50 -36.64
C PRO A 36 30.18 12.71 -37.63
N ALA A 37 30.83 12.12 -38.64
CA ALA A 37 30.13 11.49 -39.80
C ALA A 37 29.12 10.40 -39.39
N GLU A 38 29.43 9.61 -38.36
CA GLU A 38 28.60 8.54 -37.83
C GLU A 38 27.27 9.04 -37.22
N GLN A 39 27.17 10.32 -36.88
CA GLN A 39 25.95 10.95 -36.32
C GLN A 39 25.10 11.66 -37.38
N HIS A 40 25.55 11.69 -38.65
CA HIS A 40 24.86 12.40 -39.74
C HIS A 40 23.48 11.78 -40.04
N ALA A 41 23.35 10.46 -39.99
CA ALA A 41 22.07 9.80 -40.22
C ALA A 41 21.01 10.18 -39.16
N ALA A 42 21.39 10.32 -37.89
CA ALA A 42 20.53 10.80 -36.83
C ALA A 42 20.12 12.27 -37.01
N ALA A 43 21.04 13.13 -37.44
CA ALA A 43 20.72 14.50 -37.79
C ALA A 43 19.73 14.55 -39.00
N ASP A 44 19.93 13.71 -40.03
CA ASP A 44 19.00 13.61 -41.15
C ASP A 44 17.61 13.17 -40.71
N PHE A 45 17.52 12.22 -39.79
CA PHE A 45 16.23 11.79 -39.21
C PHE A 45 15.49 12.95 -38.55
N LEU A 46 16.15 13.71 -37.67
CA LEU A 46 15.55 14.88 -37.04
C LEU A 46 15.08 15.91 -38.08
N LEU A 47 15.92 16.22 -39.04
CA LEU A 47 15.60 17.18 -40.10
C LEU A 47 14.45 16.70 -41.00
N ALA A 48 14.32 15.40 -41.25
CA ALA A 48 13.25 14.85 -42.07
C ALA A 48 11.89 14.94 -41.39
N HIS A 49 11.84 14.80 -40.06
CA HIS A 49 10.61 14.63 -39.32
C HIS A 49 10.24 15.81 -38.40
N MET A 50 11.16 16.81 -38.24
CA MET A 50 10.89 17.97 -37.40
C MET A 50 9.75 18.82 -37.93
N PRO A 51 8.94 19.45 -37.03
CA PRO A 51 7.92 20.42 -37.40
C PRO A 51 8.48 21.59 -38.25
N GLU A 52 7.69 22.09 -39.18
CA GLU A 52 8.11 23.19 -40.06
C GLU A 52 8.48 24.46 -39.25
N GLY A 53 7.74 24.75 -38.18
CA GLY A 53 8.06 25.86 -37.26
C GLY A 53 9.44 25.72 -36.59
N ASP A 54 9.77 24.50 -36.19
CA ASP A 54 11.07 24.20 -35.60
C ASP A 54 12.22 24.34 -36.62
N ARG A 55 11.97 23.94 -37.86
CA ARG A 55 12.91 24.12 -38.98
C ARG A 55 13.27 25.59 -39.22
N ALA A 56 12.30 26.50 -39.00
CA ALA A 56 12.45 27.92 -39.21
C ALA A 56 13.15 28.62 -38.03
N THR A 57 13.10 28.05 -36.83
CA THR A 57 13.46 28.73 -35.57
C THR A 57 14.67 28.13 -34.88
N LEU A 58 14.93 26.83 -35.01
CA LEU A 58 16.03 26.15 -34.30
C LEU A 58 17.36 26.39 -34.99
N THR A 59 18.41 26.47 -34.16
CA THR A 59 19.78 26.72 -34.64
C THR A 59 20.51 25.39 -34.92
N PRO A 60 21.55 25.39 -35.78
CA PRO A 60 22.37 24.20 -35.99
C PRO A 60 23.03 23.70 -34.70
N GLU A 61 23.45 24.60 -33.81
CA GLU A 61 24.11 24.29 -32.54
C GLU A 61 23.12 23.55 -31.60
N PHE A 62 21.87 23.99 -31.54
CA PHE A 62 20.81 23.31 -30.75
C PHE A 62 20.64 21.86 -31.20
N LEU A 63 20.45 21.65 -32.50
CA LEU A 63 20.25 20.29 -33.05
C LEU A 63 21.50 19.43 -32.87
N ALA A 64 22.69 19.97 -33.13
CA ALA A 64 23.94 19.26 -32.97
C ALA A 64 24.19 18.85 -31.51
N GLU A 65 23.88 19.72 -30.53
CA GLU A 65 24.01 19.40 -29.10
C GLU A 65 23.07 18.24 -28.72
N HIS A 66 21.82 18.28 -29.16
CA HIS A 66 20.85 17.19 -28.90
C HIS A 66 21.31 15.86 -29.51
N VAL A 67 21.82 15.86 -30.74
CA VAL A 67 22.36 14.64 -31.37
C VAL A 67 23.58 14.16 -30.60
N ALA A 68 24.58 15.00 -30.37
CA ALA A 68 25.83 14.61 -29.72
C ALA A 68 25.61 14.00 -28.32
N TYR A 69 24.73 14.57 -27.51
CA TYR A 69 24.46 14.07 -26.17
C TYR A 69 23.55 12.83 -26.18
N ALA A 70 22.72 12.59 -27.20
CA ALA A 70 22.03 11.32 -27.37
C ALA A 70 23.01 10.15 -27.64
N PHE A 71 24.01 10.37 -28.49
CA PHE A 71 25.07 9.40 -28.73
C PHE A 71 25.97 9.21 -27.50
N ARG A 72 26.29 10.29 -26.79
CA ARG A 72 27.04 10.19 -25.54
C ARG A 72 26.33 9.38 -24.48
N ALA A 73 25.01 9.50 -24.36
CA ALA A 73 24.21 8.65 -23.46
C ALA A 73 24.25 7.19 -23.89
N ARG A 74 24.14 6.91 -25.21
CA ARG A 74 24.26 5.57 -25.78
C ARG A 74 25.60 4.90 -25.46
N GLU A 75 26.68 5.66 -25.40
CA GLU A 75 28.00 5.16 -25.02
C GLU A 75 28.17 4.97 -23.51
N ALA A 76 27.59 5.86 -22.71
CA ALA A 76 27.80 5.93 -21.27
C ALA A 76 27.07 4.84 -20.49
N PHE A 77 25.82 4.53 -20.88
CA PHE A 77 24.95 3.65 -20.09
C PHE A 77 24.78 2.26 -20.72
N PRO A 78 24.85 1.17 -19.91
CA PRO A 78 24.77 -0.20 -20.43
C PRO A 78 23.46 -0.49 -21.19
N TRP A 79 22.31 -0.09 -20.64
CA TRP A 79 21.00 -0.27 -21.28
C TRP A 79 20.81 0.49 -22.59
N ALA A 80 21.56 1.56 -22.83
CA ALA A 80 21.40 2.39 -24.01
C ALA A 80 22.17 1.87 -25.24
N ARG A 81 23.17 0.99 -25.03
CA ARG A 81 24.04 0.47 -26.08
C ARG A 81 23.29 -0.41 -27.08
N ASP A 82 22.43 -1.27 -26.57
CA ASP A 82 21.74 -2.30 -27.36
C ASP A 82 20.31 -1.84 -27.77
N VAL A 83 19.96 -0.57 -27.54
CA VAL A 83 18.68 0.00 -27.98
C VAL A 83 18.56 -0.14 -29.50
N PRO A 84 17.49 -0.77 -30.03
CA PRO A 84 17.24 -0.88 -31.47
C PRO A 84 17.25 0.48 -32.15
N GLU A 85 17.86 0.58 -33.33
CA GLU A 85 18.07 1.87 -34.00
C GLU A 85 16.76 2.65 -34.23
N ALA A 86 15.68 1.95 -34.57
CA ALA A 86 14.38 2.58 -34.75
C ALA A 86 13.85 3.27 -33.47
N LEU A 87 14.04 2.64 -32.30
CA LEU A 87 13.68 3.21 -30.99
C LEU A 87 14.63 4.34 -30.61
N PHE A 88 15.92 4.18 -30.86
CA PHE A 88 16.88 5.26 -30.62
C PHE A 88 16.50 6.52 -31.40
N LEU A 89 16.22 6.38 -32.70
CA LEU A 89 15.88 7.52 -33.56
C LEU A 89 14.54 8.17 -33.19
N ASN A 90 13.51 7.39 -32.82
CA ASN A 90 12.17 7.93 -32.57
C ASN A 90 11.92 8.29 -31.08
N ASP A 91 12.51 7.57 -30.13
CA ASP A 91 12.14 7.63 -28.71
C ASP A 91 13.29 8.03 -27.75
N VAL A 92 14.54 8.14 -28.24
CA VAL A 92 15.70 8.70 -27.51
C VAL A 92 16.15 10.02 -28.11
N LEU A 93 16.42 10.03 -29.40
CA LEU A 93 17.04 11.14 -30.12
C LEU A 93 16.23 12.44 -30.15
N PRO A 94 14.87 12.45 -30.24
CA PRO A 94 14.10 13.67 -30.40
C PRO A 94 14.32 14.69 -29.28
N TYR A 95 14.41 15.95 -29.65
CA TYR A 95 14.55 17.10 -28.76
C TYR A 95 13.20 17.58 -28.19
N ALA A 96 12.11 17.10 -28.72
CA ALA A 96 10.73 17.45 -28.38
C ALA A 96 9.90 16.22 -28.03
N ASN A 97 8.88 16.41 -27.19
CA ASN A 97 7.93 15.37 -26.77
C ASN A 97 6.54 15.59 -27.41
N LEU A 98 6.00 16.80 -27.27
CA LEU A 98 4.73 17.25 -27.82
C LEU A 98 4.95 18.62 -28.52
N ASP A 99 4.13 19.61 -28.15
CA ASP A 99 4.20 20.98 -28.68
C ASP A 99 4.78 22.00 -27.67
N GLU A 100 5.46 21.51 -26.63
CA GLU A 100 6.12 22.35 -25.63
C GLU A 100 7.20 23.23 -26.26
N PRO A 101 7.54 24.41 -25.66
CA PRO A 101 8.71 25.21 -26.06
C PRO A 101 9.98 24.38 -26.10
N ARG A 102 10.85 24.67 -27.07
CA ARG A 102 12.06 23.91 -27.32
C ARG A 102 13.21 24.37 -26.42
N ASP A 103 13.53 23.57 -25.42
CA ASP A 103 14.63 23.80 -24.46
C ASP A 103 15.88 22.99 -24.85
N ALA A 104 17.05 23.55 -24.60
CA ALA A 104 18.32 22.83 -24.70
C ALA A 104 18.56 21.98 -23.43
N TRP A 105 17.60 21.09 -23.10
CA TRP A 105 17.57 20.35 -21.85
C TRP A 105 18.55 19.16 -21.82
N ARG A 106 18.89 18.56 -22.98
CA ARG A 106 19.56 17.26 -23.03
C ARG A 106 20.93 17.25 -22.34
N LYS A 107 21.77 18.23 -22.63
CA LYS A 107 23.10 18.33 -22.01
C LYS A 107 23.01 18.54 -20.48
N PRO A 108 22.31 19.58 -19.96
CA PRO A 108 22.20 19.76 -18.52
C PRO A 108 21.53 18.58 -17.80
N PHE A 109 20.58 17.88 -18.43
CA PHE A 109 19.97 16.70 -17.84
C PHE A 109 20.88 15.49 -17.82
N PHE A 110 21.66 15.27 -18.89
CA PHE A 110 22.71 14.25 -18.89
C PHE A 110 23.71 14.47 -17.75
N GLU A 111 24.20 15.70 -17.60
CA GLU A 111 25.18 16.05 -16.57
C GLU A 111 24.60 15.96 -15.14
N ARG A 112 23.34 16.30 -14.97
CA ARG A 112 22.67 16.30 -13.66
C ARG A 112 22.14 14.92 -13.26
N PHE A 113 21.47 14.22 -14.15
CA PHE A 113 20.74 12.98 -13.85
C PHE A 113 21.56 11.72 -14.15
N GLY A 114 22.57 11.79 -14.99
CA GLY A 114 23.48 10.66 -15.27
C GLY A 114 24.07 10.05 -13.99
N PRO A 115 24.65 10.83 -13.08
CA PRO A 115 25.17 10.31 -11.81
C PRO A 115 24.12 9.66 -10.89
N MET A 116 22.83 9.97 -11.06
CA MET A 116 21.77 9.35 -10.24
C MET A 116 21.47 7.90 -10.63
N VAL A 117 21.85 7.51 -11.84
CA VAL A 117 21.53 6.22 -12.44
C VAL A 117 22.74 5.41 -12.87
N GLU A 118 23.96 5.89 -12.60
CA GLU A 118 25.21 5.27 -13.05
C GLU A 118 25.42 3.84 -12.54
N ASP A 119 24.80 3.48 -11.43
CA ASP A 119 24.84 2.16 -10.78
C ASP A 119 23.61 1.28 -11.10
N CYS A 120 22.70 1.74 -11.97
CA CYS A 120 21.59 0.93 -12.45
C CYS A 120 22.05 -0.06 -13.52
N GLU A 121 21.43 -1.24 -13.55
CA GLU A 121 21.74 -2.28 -14.53
C GLU A 121 20.80 -2.22 -15.74
N THR A 122 19.54 -1.82 -15.57
CA THR A 122 18.51 -1.79 -16.61
C THR A 122 17.92 -0.41 -16.85
N ALA A 123 17.30 -0.22 -18.03
CA ALA A 123 16.57 0.99 -18.38
C ALA A 123 15.37 1.22 -17.44
N GLY A 124 14.70 0.15 -17.06
CA GLY A 124 13.54 0.19 -16.15
C GLY A 124 13.93 0.64 -14.75
N GLU A 125 15.00 0.08 -14.18
CA GLU A 125 15.52 0.52 -12.88
C GLU A 125 15.90 2.01 -12.90
N ALA A 126 16.62 2.44 -13.94
CA ALA A 126 17.02 3.82 -14.10
C ALA A 126 15.82 4.77 -14.24
N ALA A 127 14.79 4.39 -15.01
CA ALA A 127 13.57 5.18 -15.19
C ALA A 127 12.79 5.33 -13.88
N VAL A 128 12.61 4.25 -13.11
CA VAL A 128 11.96 4.29 -11.79
C VAL A 128 12.75 5.16 -10.83
N ARG A 129 14.07 5.06 -10.81
CA ARG A 129 14.94 5.87 -9.96
C ARG A 129 14.84 7.35 -10.30
N LEU A 130 14.81 7.71 -11.59
CA LEU A 130 14.55 9.08 -12.02
C LEU A 130 13.18 9.55 -11.53
N ASN A 131 12.13 8.78 -11.79
CA ASN A 131 10.76 9.14 -11.42
C ASN A 131 10.59 9.39 -9.93
N THR A 132 11.25 8.62 -9.08
CA THR A 132 11.14 8.75 -7.61
C THR A 132 11.97 9.89 -7.03
N ARG A 133 12.97 10.41 -7.77
CA ARG A 133 13.92 11.41 -7.22
C ARG A 133 13.82 12.79 -7.82
N ILE A 134 13.68 12.90 -9.16
CA ILE A 134 13.86 14.20 -9.85
C ILE A 134 12.82 15.24 -9.43
N PHE A 135 11.57 14.87 -9.20
CA PHE A 135 10.53 15.83 -8.86
C PHE A 135 10.77 16.49 -7.50
N ASN A 136 11.15 15.71 -6.49
CA ASN A 136 11.52 16.22 -5.17
C ASN A 136 12.80 17.06 -5.24
N GLU A 137 13.83 16.62 -5.98
CA GLU A 137 15.10 17.35 -6.11
C GLU A 137 14.94 18.68 -6.85
N LEU A 138 14.03 18.73 -7.82
CA LEU A 138 13.71 19.93 -8.59
C LEU A 138 12.69 20.84 -7.90
N GLY A 139 12.03 20.36 -6.83
CA GLY A 139 10.94 21.06 -6.16
C GLY A 139 9.70 21.21 -7.04
N VAL A 140 9.41 20.19 -7.89
CA VAL A 140 8.30 20.21 -8.86
C VAL A 140 7.16 19.33 -8.37
N ALA A 141 5.95 19.87 -8.35
CA ALA A 141 4.75 19.15 -7.95
C ALA A 141 3.63 19.29 -9.00
N TYR A 142 2.66 18.34 -8.94
CA TYR A 142 1.45 18.47 -9.74
C TYR A 142 0.61 19.68 -9.34
N SER A 143 0.11 20.43 -10.33
CA SER A 143 -0.83 21.52 -10.07
C SER A 143 -1.68 21.83 -11.30
N ARG A 144 -2.98 22.10 -11.08
CA ARG A 144 -3.86 22.69 -12.09
C ARG A 144 -3.58 24.19 -12.31
N GLN A 145 -2.91 24.84 -11.33
CA GLN A 145 -2.56 26.27 -11.40
C GLN A 145 -1.17 26.44 -12.02
N ARG A 146 -1.02 26.07 -13.29
CA ARG A 146 0.16 26.21 -14.13
C ARG A 146 -0.11 27.14 -15.29
N SER A 147 0.95 27.69 -15.91
CA SER A 147 0.84 28.63 -17.03
C SER A 147 0.25 28.02 -18.29
N ARG A 148 0.57 26.74 -18.60
CA ARG A 148 0.08 25.99 -19.77
C ARG A 148 0.05 24.48 -19.51
N ALA A 149 -0.63 23.71 -20.37
CA ALA A 149 -0.71 22.26 -20.24
C ALA A 149 0.63 21.57 -20.62
N CYS A 150 1.14 21.87 -21.83
CA CYS A 150 2.41 21.34 -22.34
C CYS A 150 3.53 22.32 -22.00
N MET A 151 4.00 22.27 -20.74
CA MET A 151 5.14 23.05 -20.29
C MET A 151 6.42 22.36 -20.71
N SER A 152 7.42 23.17 -21.12
CA SER A 152 8.78 22.66 -21.34
C SER A 152 9.44 22.22 -20.02
N PRO A 153 10.50 21.40 -20.07
CA PRO A 153 11.25 21.04 -18.89
C PRO A 153 11.71 22.24 -18.05
N PHE A 154 12.21 23.31 -18.70
CA PHE A 154 12.68 24.48 -17.98
C PHE A 154 11.54 25.35 -17.43
N GLU A 155 10.41 25.49 -18.16
CA GLU A 155 9.21 26.14 -17.62
C GLU A 155 8.70 25.39 -16.37
N THR A 156 8.64 24.06 -16.42
CA THR A 156 8.22 23.21 -15.29
C THR A 156 9.13 23.40 -14.07
N MET A 157 10.45 23.39 -14.27
CA MET A 157 11.42 23.62 -13.21
C MET A 157 11.34 25.05 -12.65
N GLN A 158 11.11 26.04 -13.49
CA GLN A 158 11.01 27.44 -13.09
C GLN A 158 9.76 27.74 -12.27
N GLU A 159 8.60 27.13 -12.67
CA GLU A 159 7.35 27.32 -11.93
C GLU A 159 7.24 26.44 -10.68
N GLY A 160 8.04 25.39 -10.56
CA GLY A 160 7.96 24.40 -9.48
C GLY A 160 6.66 23.58 -9.50
N LYS A 161 5.92 23.63 -10.61
CA LYS A 161 4.63 22.94 -10.75
C LYS A 161 4.27 22.71 -12.21
N ALA A 162 3.54 21.61 -12.49
CA ALA A 162 3.02 21.29 -13.82
C ALA A 162 1.76 20.43 -13.77
N SER A 163 1.08 20.25 -14.90
CA SER A 163 0.06 19.24 -15.09
C SER A 163 0.68 17.84 -15.26
N CYS A 164 -0.14 16.79 -15.30
CA CYS A 164 0.33 15.44 -15.67
C CYS A 164 1.11 15.45 -17.00
N THR A 165 0.70 16.25 -17.98
CA THR A 165 1.41 16.41 -19.26
C THR A 165 2.80 17.04 -19.08
N GLY A 166 2.90 18.14 -18.32
CA GLY A 166 4.21 18.77 -18.06
C GLY A 166 5.16 17.92 -17.23
N LEU A 167 4.64 17.21 -16.23
CA LEU A 167 5.43 16.23 -15.47
C LEU A 167 5.93 15.07 -16.37
N SER A 168 5.07 14.57 -17.26
CA SER A 168 5.44 13.51 -18.23
C SER A 168 6.50 14.00 -19.22
N ILE A 169 6.39 15.23 -19.74
CA ILE A 169 7.40 15.85 -20.62
C ILE A 169 8.76 15.94 -19.90
N LEU A 170 8.76 16.38 -18.63
CA LEU A 170 9.99 16.47 -17.83
C LEU A 170 10.63 15.09 -17.63
N LEU A 171 9.83 14.07 -17.26
CA LEU A 171 10.33 12.71 -17.03
C LEU A 171 10.85 12.07 -18.33
N VAL A 172 10.12 12.18 -19.45
CA VAL A 172 10.58 11.68 -20.76
C VAL A 172 11.90 12.34 -21.17
N SER A 173 12.03 13.65 -20.96
CA SER A 173 13.28 14.35 -21.26
C SER A 173 14.44 13.89 -20.38
N ALA A 174 14.19 13.61 -19.09
CA ALA A 174 15.19 13.04 -18.18
C ALA A 174 15.59 11.61 -18.60
N CYS A 175 14.65 10.74 -18.93
CA CYS A 175 14.90 9.39 -19.43
C CYS A 175 15.73 9.41 -20.73
N ARG A 176 15.32 10.25 -21.71
CA ARG A 176 16.03 10.38 -22.98
C ARG A 176 17.44 10.96 -22.81
N ALA A 177 17.67 11.79 -21.80
CA ALA A 177 19.00 12.34 -21.51
C ALA A 177 20.00 11.26 -21.06
N VAL A 178 19.55 10.20 -20.45
CA VAL A 178 20.35 9.05 -20.01
C VAL A 178 20.19 7.82 -20.94
N GLY A 179 19.68 8.03 -22.15
CA GLY A 179 19.62 7.01 -23.21
C GLY A 179 18.47 6.00 -23.09
N ILE A 180 17.49 6.24 -22.23
CA ILE A 180 16.30 5.38 -22.11
C ILE A 180 15.29 5.79 -23.17
N PRO A 181 14.82 4.89 -24.05
CA PRO A 181 13.71 5.19 -24.94
C PRO A 181 12.45 5.46 -24.13
N ALA A 182 11.87 6.64 -24.30
CA ALA A 182 10.72 7.07 -23.55
C ALA A 182 9.80 7.96 -24.40
N ARG A 183 8.49 7.92 -24.11
CA ARG A 183 7.50 8.72 -24.82
C ARG A 183 6.34 9.13 -23.94
N VAL A 184 5.72 10.25 -24.28
CA VAL A 184 4.50 10.73 -23.63
C VAL A 184 3.32 9.94 -24.15
N VAL A 185 2.47 9.45 -23.22
CA VAL A 185 1.25 8.70 -23.54
C VAL A 185 0.06 9.38 -22.86
N GLY A 186 -1.12 9.31 -23.47
CA GLY A 186 -2.31 9.89 -22.82
C GLY A 186 -3.62 9.52 -23.51
N THR A 187 -4.70 9.78 -22.80
CA THR A 187 -6.08 9.63 -23.29
C THR A 187 -6.88 10.92 -23.12
N PRO A 188 -7.68 11.32 -24.13
CA PRO A 188 -8.51 12.52 -24.03
C PRO A 188 -9.60 12.42 -22.97
N SER A 189 -10.13 11.23 -22.74
CA SER A 189 -11.19 10.99 -21.74
C SER A 189 -11.26 9.52 -21.40
N TRP A 190 -11.34 9.23 -20.12
CA TRP A 190 -11.68 7.90 -19.65
C TRP A 190 -13.10 7.51 -20.08
N VAL A 191 -13.34 6.21 -20.31
CA VAL A 191 -14.69 5.70 -20.71
C VAL A 191 -15.72 5.97 -19.62
N ASP A 192 -15.32 5.93 -18.35
CA ASP A 192 -16.16 6.20 -17.19
C ASP A 192 -16.50 7.70 -16.99
N GLY A 193 -16.01 8.59 -17.87
CA GLY A 193 -16.25 10.03 -17.79
C GLY A 193 -15.34 10.80 -16.83
N GLY A 194 -14.34 10.16 -16.26
CA GLY A 194 -13.44 10.72 -15.24
C GLY A 194 -12.34 11.67 -15.75
N GLY A 195 -12.50 12.32 -16.91
CA GLY A 195 -11.55 13.29 -17.46
C GLY A 195 -10.45 12.65 -18.32
N ASN A 196 -9.33 13.34 -18.47
CA ASN A 196 -8.15 12.94 -19.25
C ASN A 196 -6.97 12.59 -18.35
N HIS A 197 -5.95 11.93 -18.92
CA HIS A 197 -4.69 11.72 -18.22
C HIS A 197 -3.51 11.60 -19.18
N THR A 198 -2.30 11.91 -18.66
CA THR A 198 -1.03 11.79 -19.39
C THR A 198 -0.02 11.11 -18.49
N TRP A 199 0.74 10.16 -19.05
CA TRP A 199 1.78 9.40 -18.38
C TRP A 199 2.96 9.12 -19.32
N VAL A 200 3.85 8.24 -18.93
CA VAL A 200 5.06 7.88 -19.67
C VAL A 200 5.08 6.39 -20.00
N GLU A 201 5.51 6.04 -21.20
CA GLU A 201 6.03 4.70 -21.50
C GLU A 201 7.55 4.76 -21.64
N VAL A 202 8.24 3.80 -21.02
CA VAL A 202 9.69 3.56 -21.15
C VAL A 202 9.96 2.19 -21.74
N TRP A 203 11.06 2.03 -22.47
CA TRP A 203 11.42 0.75 -23.06
C TRP A 203 12.52 0.06 -22.25
N ASP A 204 12.24 -1.18 -21.81
CA ASP A 204 13.15 -2.13 -21.18
C ASP A 204 12.74 -3.55 -21.64
N ASP A 205 13.28 -4.03 -22.74
CA ASP A 205 12.86 -5.24 -23.47
C ASP A 205 11.36 -5.31 -23.85
N GLY A 206 10.67 -4.20 -23.71
CA GLY A 206 9.25 -3.97 -23.96
C GLY A 206 8.84 -2.58 -23.52
N TRP A 207 7.63 -2.15 -23.90
CA TRP A 207 7.07 -0.89 -23.40
C TRP A 207 6.41 -1.09 -22.03
N HIS A 208 6.90 -0.36 -21.03
CA HIS A 208 6.41 -0.35 -19.66
C HIS A 208 5.80 0.99 -19.30
N VAL A 209 4.76 0.96 -18.47
CA VAL A 209 4.01 2.16 -18.03
C VAL A 209 4.63 2.74 -16.78
N LEU A 210 4.74 4.09 -16.72
CA LEU A 210 5.24 4.82 -15.57
C LEU A 210 4.46 6.14 -15.39
N GLY A 211 3.72 6.29 -14.29
CA GLY A 211 3.07 7.55 -13.93
C GLY A 211 4.10 8.56 -13.43
N ALA A 212 4.20 9.72 -14.10
CA ALA A 212 5.18 10.76 -13.75
C ALA A 212 4.90 11.35 -12.37
N SER A 213 5.85 11.23 -11.43
CA SER A 213 5.73 11.61 -10.01
C SER A 213 4.71 10.77 -9.20
N GLU A 214 4.12 9.74 -9.78
CA GLU A 214 3.05 8.96 -9.17
C GLU A 214 3.46 7.50 -8.90
N SER A 215 4.25 6.89 -9.80
CA SER A 215 4.62 5.48 -9.72
C SER A 215 5.99 5.27 -9.07
N THR A 216 6.09 4.23 -8.26
CA THR A 216 7.35 3.78 -7.64
C THR A 216 7.89 2.49 -8.26
N ALA A 217 7.19 1.91 -9.24
CA ALA A 217 7.57 0.73 -10.01
C ALA A 217 6.95 0.78 -11.40
N LEU A 218 7.57 0.07 -12.36
CA LEU A 218 7.01 -0.11 -13.70
C LEU A 218 5.67 -0.84 -13.64
N ASN A 219 4.76 -0.49 -14.55
CA ASN A 219 3.43 -1.09 -14.72
C ASN A 219 2.53 -1.03 -13.48
N ARG A 220 2.93 -0.28 -12.44
CA ARG A 220 2.13 0.00 -11.25
C ARG A 220 1.62 1.43 -11.31
N THR A 221 0.40 1.62 -11.74
CA THR A 221 -0.25 2.93 -11.84
C THR A 221 -1.67 2.87 -11.32
N TRP A 222 -2.15 3.97 -10.75
CA TRP A 222 -3.53 4.08 -10.28
C TRP A 222 -4.55 3.96 -11.41
N PHE A 223 -4.17 4.23 -12.65
CA PHE A 223 -5.05 4.22 -13.80
C PHE A 223 -5.02 2.91 -14.63
N ALA A 224 -4.33 1.87 -14.19
CA ALA A 224 -4.13 0.64 -14.97
C ALA A 224 -5.46 0.00 -15.42
N GLN A 225 -6.44 -0.13 -14.51
CA GLN A 225 -7.75 -0.69 -14.84
C GLN A 225 -8.55 0.21 -15.78
N ARG A 226 -8.47 1.55 -15.61
CA ARG A 226 -9.13 2.51 -16.50
C ARG A 226 -8.52 2.48 -17.90
N ALA A 227 -7.20 2.36 -17.99
CA ALA A 227 -6.51 2.21 -19.27
C ALA A 227 -6.93 0.92 -19.99
N ALA A 228 -7.13 -0.16 -19.25
CA ALA A 228 -7.60 -1.44 -19.79
C ALA A 228 -9.05 -1.41 -20.35
N GLN A 229 -9.86 -0.47 -19.89
CA GLN A 229 -11.25 -0.26 -20.36
C GLN A 229 -11.35 0.67 -21.56
N GLN A 230 -10.25 1.30 -21.99
CA GLN A 230 -10.25 2.24 -23.10
C GLN A 230 -10.56 1.55 -24.43
N ILE A 231 -11.15 2.30 -25.37
CA ILE A 231 -11.74 1.78 -26.60
C ILE A 231 -10.95 2.30 -27.81
N SER A 232 -10.29 1.39 -28.51
CA SER A 232 -9.33 1.68 -29.57
C SER A 232 -9.92 2.40 -30.78
N ASP A 233 -11.15 2.09 -31.15
CA ASP A 233 -11.85 2.66 -32.31
C ASP A 233 -12.63 3.95 -31.99
N GLN A 234 -12.63 4.39 -30.73
CA GLN A 234 -13.23 5.64 -30.30
C GLN A 234 -12.15 6.70 -30.00
N PRO A 235 -11.94 7.69 -30.90
CA PRO A 235 -10.84 8.66 -30.76
C PRO A 235 -10.80 9.42 -29.43
N ARG A 236 -11.95 9.58 -28.77
CA ARG A 236 -12.06 10.25 -27.48
C ARG A 236 -11.60 9.34 -26.31
N HIS A 237 -11.74 8.04 -26.47
CA HIS A 237 -11.47 7.03 -25.46
C HIS A 237 -10.28 6.13 -25.80
N ALA A 238 -9.53 6.46 -26.85
CA ALA A 238 -8.32 5.75 -27.20
C ALA A 238 -7.10 6.30 -26.47
N ILE A 239 -6.07 5.46 -26.37
CA ILE A 239 -4.77 5.80 -25.78
C ILE A 239 -3.78 6.07 -26.88
N TYR A 240 -3.10 7.20 -26.82
CA TYR A 240 -2.15 7.66 -27.83
C TYR A 240 -0.75 7.80 -27.23
N ALA A 241 0.23 7.19 -27.87
CA ALA A 241 1.65 7.41 -27.58
C ALA A 241 2.25 8.36 -28.62
N ALA A 242 2.92 9.42 -28.17
CA ALA A 242 3.54 10.39 -29.06
C ALA A 242 4.66 9.74 -29.87
N SER A 243 4.82 10.20 -31.14
CA SER A 243 5.88 9.78 -32.06
C SER A 243 6.53 11.02 -32.66
N PHE A 244 7.82 10.95 -32.94
CA PHE A 244 8.51 12.04 -33.66
C PHE A 244 8.33 11.90 -35.18
N GLN A 245 8.31 10.68 -35.68
CA GLN A 245 8.04 10.42 -37.08
C GLN A 245 6.55 10.34 -37.38
N PRO A 246 6.08 10.72 -38.60
CA PRO A 246 4.69 10.60 -39.00
C PRO A 246 4.19 9.15 -38.96
N THR A 247 2.98 8.94 -38.45
CA THR A 247 2.36 7.62 -38.28
C THR A 247 0.95 7.52 -38.90
N GLY A 248 0.44 8.63 -39.41
CA GLY A 248 -0.96 8.73 -39.88
C GLY A 248 -1.99 9.00 -38.76
N THR A 249 -1.60 8.82 -37.50
CA THR A 249 -2.40 9.16 -36.30
C THR A 249 -1.75 10.32 -35.57
N HIS A 250 -2.48 11.04 -34.74
CA HIS A 250 -1.99 12.24 -34.05
C HIS A 250 -2.37 12.23 -32.57
N PHE A 251 -1.47 12.75 -31.74
CA PHE A 251 -1.72 12.96 -30.33
C PHE A 251 -2.79 14.05 -30.13
N PRO A 252 -3.84 13.81 -29.36
CA PRO A 252 -4.94 14.77 -29.19
C PRO A 252 -4.55 15.90 -28.23
N LEU A 253 -3.68 16.79 -28.68
CA LEU A 253 -3.22 17.93 -27.87
C LEU A 253 -4.37 18.76 -27.34
N VAL A 254 -4.23 19.23 -26.09
CA VAL A 254 -5.29 19.96 -25.36
C VAL A 254 -6.60 19.16 -25.36
N TRP A 255 -6.47 17.85 -25.48
CA TRP A 255 -7.57 16.86 -25.53
C TRP A 255 -8.58 17.14 -26.67
N ALA A 256 -8.09 17.72 -27.75
CA ALA A 256 -8.86 17.97 -28.98
C ALA A 256 -8.48 16.89 -30.04
N PRO A 257 -9.34 15.91 -30.31
CA PRO A 257 -9.05 14.86 -31.31
C PRO A 257 -8.87 15.37 -32.74
N SER A 258 -9.28 16.61 -33.02
CA SER A 258 -9.05 17.29 -34.30
C SER A 258 -7.63 17.90 -34.43
N ASN A 259 -6.87 18.03 -33.34
CA ASN A 259 -5.50 18.53 -33.40
C ASN A 259 -4.60 17.50 -34.09
N ARG A 260 -3.82 17.95 -35.06
CA ARG A 260 -2.97 17.11 -35.91
C ARG A 260 -1.50 17.57 -35.91
N SER A 261 -1.08 18.32 -34.88
CA SER A 261 0.26 18.89 -34.85
C SER A 261 1.36 17.93 -34.40
N VAL A 262 1.03 16.90 -33.63
CA VAL A 262 1.97 15.91 -33.12
C VAL A 262 1.59 14.52 -33.60
N PRO A 263 2.49 13.80 -34.29
CA PRO A 263 2.25 12.39 -34.65
C PRO A 263 2.11 11.50 -33.42
N ALA A 264 1.31 10.43 -33.54
CA ALA A 264 1.12 9.46 -32.47
C ALA A 264 0.79 8.07 -32.98
N VAL A 265 0.95 7.08 -32.14
CA VAL A 265 0.46 5.72 -32.34
C VAL A 265 -0.71 5.47 -31.39
N ASN A 266 -1.79 4.89 -31.89
CA ASN A 266 -2.84 4.36 -31.02
C ASN A 266 -2.33 3.07 -30.38
N VAL A 267 -2.18 3.09 -29.06
CA VAL A 267 -1.62 1.98 -28.28
C VAL A 267 -2.66 1.34 -27.36
N THR A 268 -3.93 1.65 -27.51
CA THR A 268 -5.03 1.20 -26.64
C THR A 268 -5.03 -0.32 -26.44
N GLU A 269 -4.83 -1.10 -27.52
CA GLU A 269 -4.80 -2.56 -27.45
C GLU A 269 -3.66 -3.13 -26.59
N ARG A 270 -2.63 -2.33 -26.29
CA ARG A 270 -1.55 -2.74 -25.39
C ARG A 270 -1.98 -2.73 -23.94
N TYR A 271 -2.95 -1.88 -23.61
CA TYR A 271 -3.53 -1.76 -22.27
C TYR A 271 -4.73 -2.70 -22.07
N ALA A 272 -5.33 -3.20 -23.17
CA ALA A 272 -6.44 -4.13 -23.09
C ALA A 272 -6.02 -5.42 -22.37
N ILE A 273 -6.78 -5.79 -21.34
CA ILE A 273 -6.62 -7.10 -20.70
C ILE A 273 -7.10 -8.16 -21.68
N ARG A 274 -6.19 -8.99 -22.16
CA ARG A 274 -6.53 -10.08 -23.07
C ARG A 274 -7.03 -11.28 -22.27
N GLU A 275 -7.97 -12.05 -22.83
CA GLU A 275 -8.33 -13.38 -22.29
C GLU A 275 -7.10 -14.30 -22.15
N ALA A 276 -6.09 -14.10 -22.98
CA ALA A 276 -4.80 -14.80 -22.91
C ALA A 276 -4.01 -14.53 -21.62
N ASP A 277 -4.35 -13.47 -20.86
CA ASP A 277 -3.69 -13.13 -19.58
C ASP A 277 -4.33 -13.87 -18.39
N THR A 278 -5.37 -14.69 -18.62
CA THR A 278 -5.94 -15.57 -17.60
C THR A 278 -5.34 -16.97 -17.70
N ALA A 279 -4.74 -17.40 -16.61
CA ALA A 279 -4.13 -18.71 -16.50
C ALA A 279 -5.12 -19.72 -15.91
N SER A 280 -5.15 -20.93 -16.50
CA SER A 280 -5.87 -22.08 -15.93
C SER A 280 -5.06 -22.71 -14.79
N LEU A 281 -5.73 -23.52 -13.96
CA LEU A 281 -5.04 -24.30 -12.93
C LEU A 281 -3.89 -25.13 -13.52
N GLU A 282 -4.09 -25.78 -14.68
CA GLU A 282 -3.06 -26.57 -15.37
C GLU A 282 -1.80 -25.72 -15.68
N THR A 283 -1.98 -24.44 -16.00
CA THR A 283 -0.87 -23.49 -16.26
C THR A 283 -0.21 -23.04 -14.95
N LEU A 284 -0.98 -22.89 -13.86
CA LEU A 284 -0.50 -22.35 -12.58
C LEU A 284 0.16 -23.43 -11.69
N GLU A 285 -0.26 -24.70 -11.80
CA GLU A 285 0.24 -25.79 -10.97
C GLU A 285 1.77 -25.97 -11.03
N PRO A 286 2.45 -25.92 -12.21
CA PRO A 286 3.90 -25.96 -12.28
C PRO A 286 4.56 -24.81 -11.54
N LEU A 287 4.04 -23.58 -11.67
CA LEU A 287 4.58 -22.40 -10.99
C LEU A 287 4.49 -22.53 -9.47
N LEU A 288 3.36 -23.02 -8.96
CA LEU A 288 3.15 -23.24 -7.53
C LEU A 288 3.99 -24.41 -6.98
N SER A 289 4.30 -25.42 -7.79
CA SER A 289 5.09 -26.58 -7.36
C SER A 289 6.59 -26.37 -7.44
N GLU A 290 7.06 -25.63 -8.44
CA GLU A 290 8.50 -25.46 -8.73
C GLU A 290 9.16 -24.32 -7.97
N HIS A 291 8.39 -23.29 -7.59
CA HIS A 291 8.91 -22.08 -6.95
C HIS A 291 8.49 -21.98 -5.47
N ARG A 292 9.33 -21.34 -4.67
CA ARG A 292 8.89 -20.86 -3.35
C ARG A 292 7.93 -19.68 -3.55
N LEU A 293 6.93 -19.54 -2.67
CA LEU A 293 5.93 -18.47 -2.81
C LEU A 293 6.56 -17.06 -2.81
N ALA A 294 7.62 -16.85 -2.05
CA ALA A 294 8.33 -15.56 -2.04
C ALA A 294 9.06 -15.27 -3.37
N ASP A 295 9.66 -16.28 -3.98
CA ASP A 295 10.34 -16.17 -5.28
C ASP A 295 9.30 -16.01 -6.40
N LEU A 296 8.20 -16.76 -6.33
CA LEU A 296 7.07 -16.62 -7.22
C LEU A 296 6.44 -15.23 -7.15
N LEU A 297 6.27 -14.68 -5.94
CA LEU A 297 5.77 -13.32 -5.78
C LEU A 297 6.64 -12.29 -6.48
N ALA A 298 7.98 -12.41 -6.37
CA ALA A 298 8.90 -11.51 -7.06
C ALA A 298 8.77 -11.59 -8.59
N GLN A 299 8.58 -12.79 -9.16
CA GLN A 299 8.32 -12.95 -10.60
C GLN A 299 6.95 -12.36 -11.00
N LEU A 300 5.92 -12.57 -10.19
CA LEU A 300 4.57 -12.02 -10.43
C LEU A 300 4.50 -10.49 -10.26
N GLU A 301 5.51 -9.87 -9.64
CA GLU A 301 5.63 -8.40 -9.63
C GLU A 301 5.93 -7.83 -11.01
N GLU A 302 6.64 -8.58 -11.86
CA GLU A 302 6.92 -8.19 -13.24
C GLU A 302 5.74 -8.50 -14.17
N GLN A 303 5.08 -9.65 -13.97
CA GLN A 303 3.94 -10.09 -14.77
C GLN A 303 2.90 -10.79 -13.91
N ASP A 304 1.85 -10.07 -13.50
CA ASP A 304 0.74 -10.65 -12.72
C ASP A 304 -0.13 -11.56 -13.62
N LEU A 305 -0.40 -12.76 -13.12
CA LEU A 305 -1.26 -13.73 -13.77
C LEU A 305 -2.67 -13.67 -13.19
N ARG A 306 -3.66 -13.53 -14.07
CA ARG A 306 -5.08 -13.53 -13.68
C ARG A 306 -5.57 -14.98 -13.59
N ILE A 307 -6.31 -15.28 -12.51
CA ILE A 307 -6.89 -16.61 -12.27
C ILE A 307 -8.29 -16.65 -12.89
N ARG A 308 -8.65 -17.73 -13.55
CA ARG A 308 -10.02 -17.93 -14.01
C ARG A 308 -10.96 -18.06 -12.81
N PRO A 309 -12.15 -17.43 -12.80
CA PRO A 309 -13.09 -17.54 -11.69
C PRO A 309 -13.45 -18.97 -11.32
N GLU A 310 -13.58 -19.87 -12.30
CA GLU A 310 -13.88 -21.28 -12.10
C GLU A 310 -12.74 -22.07 -11.42
N ASP A 311 -11.50 -21.65 -11.61
CA ASP A 311 -10.31 -22.31 -11.03
C ASP A 311 -9.92 -21.71 -9.65
N LEU A 312 -10.52 -20.58 -9.27
CA LEU A 312 -10.08 -19.78 -8.13
C LEU A 312 -10.07 -20.57 -6.81
N ALA A 313 -11.10 -21.35 -6.53
CA ALA A 313 -11.20 -22.09 -5.28
C ALA A 313 -10.05 -23.11 -5.16
N GLU A 314 -9.77 -23.85 -6.24
CA GLU A 314 -8.70 -24.85 -6.24
C GLU A 314 -7.31 -24.21 -6.21
N VAL A 315 -7.09 -23.10 -6.95
CA VAL A 315 -5.83 -22.32 -6.89
C VAL A 315 -5.60 -21.79 -5.47
N THR A 316 -6.64 -21.28 -4.82
CA THR A 316 -6.55 -20.80 -3.43
C THR A 316 -6.11 -21.89 -2.47
N GLU A 317 -6.71 -23.08 -2.58
CA GLU A 317 -6.33 -24.23 -1.77
C GLU A 317 -4.87 -24.68 -2.06
N ARG A 318 -4.42 -24.68 -3.33
CA ARG A 318 -3.03 -25.00 -3.69
C ARG A 318 -2.03 -24.00 -3.12
N VAL A 319 -2.34 -22.71 -3.18
CA VAL A 319 -1.50 -21.66 -2.58
C VAL A 319 -1.37 -21.86 -1.07
N TRP A 320 -2.48 -22.16 -0.38
CA TRP A 320 -2.45 -22.47 1.05
C TRP A 320 -1.63 -23.72 1.37
N GLN A 321 -1.84 -24.81 0.64
CA GLN A 321 -1.08 -26.06 0.83
C GLN A 321 0.43 -25.82 0.60
N ARG A 322 0.79 -25.05 -0.43
CA ARG A 322 2.18 -24.68 -0.70
C ARG A 322 2.78 -23.89 0.46
N TYR A 323 2.06 -22.90 0.98
CA TYR A 323 2.48 -22.15 2.16
C TYR A 323 2.73 -23.05 3.37
N VAL A 324 1.82 -23.95 3.66
CA VAL A 324 1.96 -24.94 4.76
C VAL A 324 3.19 -25.83 4.54
N GLN A 325 3.42 -26.34 3.33
CA GLN A 325 4.60 -27.12 3.02
C GLN A 325 5.89 -26.34 3.25
N GLU A 326 5.95 -25.09 2.81
CA GLU A 326 7.12 -24.23 3.02
C GLU A 326 7.39 -23.94 4.51
N VAL A 327 6.35 -23.60 5.26
CA VAL A 327 6.45 -23.34 6.69
C VAL A 327 6.87 -24.57 7.47
N THR A 328 6.25 -25.72 7.21
CA THR A 328 6.54 -26.97 7.92
C THR A 328 7.87 -27.60 7.50
N GLY A 329 8.37 -27.28 6.30
CA GLY A 329 9.68 -27.70 5.80
C GLY A 329 10.84 -26.75 6.18
N ASP A 330 10.55 -25.56 6.70
CA ASP A 330 11.57 -24.57 7.07
C ASP A 330 12.22 -24.96 8.41
N GLU A 331 13.54 -25.23 8.40
CA GLU A 331 14.30 -25.66 9.58
C GLU A 331 14.21 -24.65 10.74
N ARG A 332 14.14 -23.36 10.44
CA ARG A 332 14.01 -22.33 11.48
C ARG A 332 12.62 -22.36 12.11
N ARG A 333 11.54 -22.51 11.31
CA ARG A 333 10.17 -22.64 11.81
C ARG A 333 10.01 -23.90 12.67
N GLN A 334 10.65 -25.01 12.27
CA GLN A 334 10.71 -26.24 13.06
C GLN A 334 11.44 -26.00 14.40
N ALA A 335 12.62 -25.35 14.36
CA ALA A 335 13.38 -25.00 15.56
C ALA A 335 12.61 -24.04 16.50
N GLU A 336 11.87 -23.07 15.96
CA GLU A 336 10.99 -22.18 16.74
C GLU A 336 9.94 -22.97 17.53
N GLN A 337 9.32 -23.99 16.89
CA GLN A 337 8.34 -24.87 17.52
C GLN A 337 8.98 -25.80 18.58
N GLU A 338 10.09 -26.45 18.26
CA GLU A 338 10.80 -27.38 19.15
C GLU A 338 11.36 -26.66 20.37
N ASN A 339 12.04 -25.53 20.17
CA ASN A 339 12.65 -24.75 21.25
C ASN A 339 11.64 -23.86 21.98
N ARG A 340 10.43 -23.72 21.47
CA ARG A 340 9.39 -22.83 22.02
C ARG A 340 9.92 -21.41 22.23
N ALA A 341 10.54 -20.86 21.19
CA ALA A 341 11.20 -19.57 21.24
C ALA A 341 11.17 -18.88 19.88
N ILE A 342 10.75 -17.62 19.87
CA ILE A 342 10.81 -16.75 18.68
C ILE A 342 11.88 -15.70 18.91
N ALA A 343 12.87 -15.67 18.02
CA ALA A 343 13.93 -14.67 18.03
C ALA A 343 13.69 -13.64 16.91
N TYR A 344 13.66 -12.36 17.27
CA TYR A 344 13.49 -11.25 16.35
C TYR A 344 14.13 -9.97 16.89
N ASP A 345 14.86 -9.26 16.05
CA ASP A 345 15.50 -7.97 16.34
C ASP A 345 16.21 -7.94 17.72
N GLY A 346 17.14 -8.90 17.92
CA GLY A 346 17.95 -9.02 19.13
C GLY A 346 17.19 -9.37 20.41
N LYS A 347 15.90 -9.72 20.32
CA LYS A 347 15.08 -10.19 21.43
C LYS A 347 14.60 -11.61 21.16
N THR A 348 14.35 -12.35 22.25
CA THR A 348 13.79 -13.70 22.17
C THR A 348 12.59 -13.82 23.10
N MET A 349 11.43 -14.17 22.53
CA MET A 349 10.24 -14.56 23.28
C MET A 349 10.24 -16.08 23.46
N ARG A 350 10.51 -16.54 24.68
CA ARG A 350 10.31 -17.95 25.06
C ARG A 350 8.85 -18.15 25.45
N TYR A 351 8.31 -19.34 25.24
CA TYR A 351 6.96 -19.66 25.67
C TYR A 351 6.87 -21.11 26.17
N ALA A 352 5.91 -21.37 27.04
CA ALA A 352 5.57 -22.70 27.50
C ALA A 352 4.19 -23.07 26.97
N THR A 353 3.99 -24.35 26.63
CA THR A 353 2.70 -24.86 26.12
C THR A 353 2.25 -26.07 26.90
N THR A 354 0.94 -26.22 27.04
CA THR A 354 0.28 -27.43 27.51
C THR A 354 -0.92 -27.71 26.61
N THR A 355 -0.97 -28.88 26.00
CA THR A 355 -2.11 -29.35 25.20
C THR A 355 -3.06 -30.10 26.10
N ILE A 356 -4.37 -29.82 26.01
CA ILE A 356 -5.45 -30.34 26.86
C ILE A 356 -6.57 -30.85 25.96
N GLY A 357 -7.11 -32.03 26.28
CA GLY A 357 -8.22 -32.64 25.53
C GLY A 357 -7.79 -33.22 24.19
N GLU A 358 -8.75 -33.72 23.45
CA GLU A 358 -8.58 -34.26 22.09
C GLU A 358 -8.71 -33.14 21.06
N LYS A 359 -7.92 -33.22 19.97
CA LYS A 359 -7.95 -32.20 18.92
C LYS A 359 -9.25 -32.25 18.12
N PRO A 360 -10.03 -31.15 18.10
CA PRO A 360 -11.15 -31.00 17.19
C PRO A 360 -10.75 -31.08 15.72
N GLU A 361 -11.68 -31.29 14.82
CA GLU A 361 -11.43 -31.37 13.37
C GLU A 361 -10.81 -30.10 12.83
N GLU A 362 -11.32 -28.95 13.24
CA GLU A 362 -10.85 -27.62 12.83
C GLU A 362 -9.53 -27.19 13.50
N GLY A 363 -9.08 -27.93 14.50
CA GLY A 363 -7.90 -27.59 15.31
C GLY A 363 -8.25 -27.20 16.74
N TYR A 364 -7.21 -27.05 17.58
CA TYR A 364 -7.39 -26.62 18.96
C TYR A 364 -7.68 -25.14 19.08
N PRO A 365 -8.54 -24.73 20.03
CA PRO A 365 -8.46 -23.36 20.57
C PRO A 365 -7.07 -23.06 21.13
N LEU A 366 -6.57 -21.83 20.92
CA LEU A 366 -5.27 -21.37 21.45
C LEU A 366 -5.50 -20.25 22.47
N TYR A 367 -5.03 -20.47 23.70
CA TYR A 367 -5.12 -19.48 24.78
C TYR A 367 -3.73 -18.93 25.09
N ILE A 368 -3.47 -17.68 24.70
CA ILE A 368 -2.19 -16.98 24.98
C ILE A 368 -2.32 -16.16 26.24
N ALA A 369 -1.67 -16.60 27.32
CA ALA A 369 -1.80 -16.04 28.67
C ALA A 369 -0.56 -15.22 29.08
N LEU A 370 -0.73 -13.92 29.28
CA LEU A 370 0.33 -12.96 29.56
C LEU A 370 0.55 -12.78 31.07
N HIS A 371 1.81 -12.98 31.51
CA HIS A 371 2.18 -12.92 32.91
C HIS A 371 2.27 -11.49 33.46
N GLY A 372 2.06 -11.33 34.76
CA GLY A 372 2.27 -10.09 35.51
C GLY A 372 3.78 -9.76 35.69
N GLY A 373 4.06 -8.73 36.48
CA GLY A 373 5.41 -8.22 36.71
C GLY A 373 5.67 -6.92 35.96
N GLY A 374 6.77 -6.89 35.19
CA GLY A 374 7.19 -5.67 34.49
C GLY A 374 7.89 -4.67 35.42
N GLY A 375 8.86 -3.90 34.91
CA GLY A 375 9.64 -2.96 35.73
C GLY A 375 10.33 -3.58 36.95
N ALA A 376 10.59 -4.89 36.91
CA ALA A 376 11.08 -5.69 38.01
C ALA A 376 12.32 -6.52 37.58
N PRO A 377 13.17 -6.97 38.54
CA PRO A 377 14.29 -7.84 38.21
C PRO A 377 13.88 -9.13 37.47
N ALA A 378 14.73 -9.65 36.61
CA ALA A 378 14.47 -10.84 35.80
C ALA A 378 13.88 -12.01 36.61
N ARG A 379 14.45 -12.30 37.79
CA ARG A 379 13.98 -13.37 38.68
C ARG A 379 12.49 -13.24 39.07
N VAL A 380 11.99 -11.99 39.20
CA VAL A 380 10.59 -11.75 39.52
C VAL A 380 9.73 -12.03 38.32
N ASN A 381 10.13 -11.51 37.16
CA ASN A 381 9.43 -11.77 35.91
C ASN A 381 9.39 -13.24 35.51
N ASP A 382 10.52 -13.97 35.76
CA ASP A 382 10.57 -15.41 35.53
C ASP A 382 9.65 -16.18 36.49
N SER A 383 9.54 -15.76 37.74
CA SER A 383 8.60 -16.32 38.71
C SER A 383 7.15 -16.08 38.30
N GLN A 384 6.82 -14.88 37.82
CA GLN A 384 5.48 -14.54 37.30
C GLN A 384 5.18 -15.36 36.03
N TRP A 385 6.13 -15.53 35.13
CA TRP A 385 5.99 -16.40 33.98
C TRP A 385 5.74 -17.86 34.37
N ASN A 386 6.52 -18.43 35.31
CA ASN A 386 6.28 -19.77 35.80
C ASN A 386 4.90 -19.94 36.43
N HIS A 387 4.42 -18.94 37.15
CA HIS A 387 3.08 -18.94 37.70
C HIS A 387 2.00 -18.89 36.59
N MET A 388 2.19 -18.07 35.54
CA MET A 388 1.25 -17.98 34.44
C MET A 388 1.11 -19.28 33.64
N GLN A 389 2.13 -20.14 33.62
CA GLN A 389 2.06 -21.45 32.96
C GLN A 389 0.95 -22.37 33.53
N VAL A 390 0.46 -22.07 34.73
CA VAL A 390 -0.63 -22.82 35.39
C VAL A 390 -1.84 -21.95 35.74
N TYR A 391 -1.74 -20.64 35.65
CA TYR A 391 -2.72 -19.72 36.26
C TYR A 391 -4.13 -19.90 35.73
N TYR A 392 -4.35 -19.94 34.42
CA TYR A 392 -5.65 -20.15 33.78
C TYR A 392 -5.84 -21.55 33.21
N ARG A 393 -4.77 -22.38 33.23
CA ARG A 393 -4.72 -23.69 32.56
C ARG A 393 -5.86 -24.63 32.97
N ASP A 394 -6.21 -24.66 34.23
CA ASP A 394 -7.21 -25.58 34.77
C ASP A 394 -8.66 -25.22 34.33
N GLY A 395 -8.83 -24.04 33.71
CA GLY A 395 -10.08 -23.63 33.08
C GLY A 395 -10.23 -24.04 31.62
N VAL A 396 -9.17 -24.54 31.00
CA VAL A 396 -9.19 -25.00 29.61
C VAL A 396 -9.66 -26.46 29.59
N GLU A 397 -10.81 -26.71 28.98
CA GLU A 397 -11.34 -28.08 28.82
C GLU A 397 -10.75 -28.78 27.60
N CYS A 398 -10.55 -28.02 26.50
CA CYS A 398 -9.90 -28.46 25.27
C CYS A 398 -9.13 -27.30 24.66
N GLY A 399 -7.87 -27.51 24.28
CA GLY A 399 -7.08 -26.47 23.62
C GLY A 399 -5.60 -26.53 23.92
N ILE A 400 -4.85 -25.59 23.33
CA ILE A 400 -3.45 -25.32 23.64
C ILE A 400 -3.39 -24.10 24.56
N TYR A 401 -2.95 -24.32 25.79
CA TYR A 401 -2.65 -23.24 26.72
C TYR A 401 -1.17 -22.82 26.56
N LEU A 402 -0.91 -21.56 26.24
CA LEU A 402 0.39 -21.02 25.95
C LEU A 402 0.69 -19.79 26.83
N ALA A 403 1.80 -19.85 27.57
CA ALA A 403 2.29 -18.73 28.37
C ALA A 403 3.62 -18.21 27.81
N PRO A 404 3.66 -17.04 27.16
CA PRO A 404 4.89 -16.44 26.71
C PRO A 404 5.60 -15.68 27.83
N ARG A 405 6.95 -15.70 27.80
CA ARG A 405 7.79 -14.82 28.60
C ARG A 405 7.97 -13.48 27.90
N GLY A 406 7.65 -12.38 28.57
CA GLY A 406 7.88 -11.05 27.99
C GLY A 406 9.31 -10.85 27.49
N VAL A 407 9.47 -10.15 26.37
CA VAL A 407 10.77 -10.03 25.65
C VAL A 407 11.86 -9.26 26.42
N ASN A 408 11.50 -8.58 27.51
CA ASN A 408 12.42 -7.87 28.40
C ASN A 408 11.92 -7.90 29.86
N ASN A 409 12.46 -7.04 30.72
CA ASN A 409 12.04 -6.91 32.13
C ASN A 409 11.46 -5.51 32.44
N GLU A 410 11.19 -4.73 31.43
CA GLU A 410 10.62 -3.39 31.54
C GLU A 410 9.09 -3.47 31.73
N TRP A 411 8.47 -2.34 31.98
CA TRP A 411 7.02 -2.25 32.17
C TRP A 411 6.23 -2.79 30.97
N ASN A 412 6.71 -2.48 29.75
CA ASN A 412 6.08 -2.86 28.50
C ASN A 412 6.56 -4.20 27.92
N LEU A 413 6.92 -5.15 28.78
CA LEU A 413 7.56 -6.43 28.43
C LEU A 413 6.77 -7.28 27.41
N HIS A 414 5.47 -7.05 27.28
CA HIS A 414 4.57 -7.80 26.39
C HIS A 414 4.08 -7.00 25.17
N TRP A 415 4.37 -5.70 25.05
CA TRP A 415 3.91 -4.89 23.93
C TRP A 415 5.00 -4.02 23.30
N ARG A 416 6.17 -4.60 23.14
CA ARG A 416 7.24 -4.08 22.28
C ARG A 416 7.00 -4.54 20.84
N ASP A 417 7.63 -3.90 19.86
CA ASP A 417 7.51 -4.28 18.44
C ASP A 417 7.88 -5.75 18.24
N GLN A 418 8.97 -6.22 18.90
CA GLN A 418 9.37 -7.62 18.91
C GLN A 418 8.30 -8.57 19.47
N SER A 419 7.47 -8.08 20.40
CA SER A 419 6.40 -8.89 20.99
C SER A 419 5.27 -9.13 19.98
N PHE A 420 4.87 -8.13 19.22
CA PHE A 420 3.83 -8.27 18.20
C PHE A 420 4.24 -9.25 17.11
N VAL A 421 5.50 -9.14 16.63
CA VAL A 421 6.06 -10.08 15.66
C VAL A 421 6.08 -11.50 16.22
N ALA A 422 6.46 -11.68 17.49
CA ALA A 422 6.54 -13.00 18.11
C ALA A 422 5.15 -13.64 18.29
N TYR A 423 4.12 -12.88 18.72
CA TYR A 423 2.75 -13.42 18.83
C TYR A 423 2.22 -13.88 17.49
N ASP A 424 2.39 -13.04 16.48
CA ASP A 424 1.90 -13.34 15.15
C ASP A 424 2.61 -14.57 14.57
N ARG A 425 3.93 -14.67 14.74
CA ARG A 425 4.73 -15.83 14.33
C ARG A 425 4.32 -17.12 15.08
N ILE A 426 4.03 -17.04 16.37
CA ILE A 426 3.50 -18.17 17.13
C ILE A 426 2.17 -18.64 16.55
N ILE A 427 1.25 -17.71 16.30
CA ILE A 427 -0.09 -18.04 15.73
C ILE A 427 0.08 -18.68 14.36
N GLU A 428 0.87 -18.09 13.47
CA GLU A 428 1.14 -18.64 12.12
C GLU A 428 1.73 -20.07 12.19
N ASN A 429 2.75 -20.26 13.02
CA ASN A 429 3.33 -21.58 13.20
C ASN A 429 2.28 -22.60 13.68
N MET A 430 1.49 -22.26 14.71
CA MET A 430 0.47 -23.14 15.25
C MET A 430 -0.63 -23.49 14.22
N ILE A 431 -1.00 -22.55 13.36
CA ILE A 431 -1.94 -22.79 12.25
C ILE A 431 -1.30 -23.68 11.19
N ALA A 432 -0.11 -23.31 10.68
CA ALA A 432 0.54 -24.02 9.58
C ALA A 432 0.94 -25.47 9.96
N PHE A 433 1.36 -25.72 11.20
CA PHE A 433 1.59 -27.08 11.69
C PHE A 433 0.30 -27.84 12.01
N GLY A 434 -0.88 -27.29 11.65
CA GLY A 434 -2.18 -27.94 11.73
C GLY A 434 -2.68 -28.18 13.16
N GLN A 435 -2.24 -27.37 14.11
CA GLN A 435 -2.58 -27.55 15.52
C GLN A 435 -3.80 -26.71 15.95
N VAL A 436 -3.97 -25.51 15.42
CA VAL A 436 -4.88 -24.48 15.92
C VAL A 436 -5.94 -24.09 14.90
N ASP A 437 -7.19 -23.93 15.37
CA ASP A 437 -8.24 -23.24 14.64
C ASP A 437 -7.97 -21.73 14.65
N PRO A 438 -7.75 -21.08 13.48
CA PRO A 438 -7.46 -19.65 13.40
C PRO A 438 -8.57 -18.77 13.94
N ASN A 439 -9.82 -19.26 14.01
CA ASN A 439 -10.96 -18.52 14.52
C ASN A 439 -11.19 -18.69 16.04
N ARG A 440 -10.32 -19.43 16.72
CA ARG A 440 -10.40 -19.66 18.16
C ARG A 440 -9.07 -19.38 18.87
N VAL A 441 -8.48 -18.23 18.60
CA VAL A 441 -7.25 -17.73 19.25
C VAL A 441 -7.64 -16.66 20.27
N TYR A 442 -7.27 -16.86 21.52
CA TYR A 442 -7.66 -16.00 22.65
C TYR A 442 -6.45 -15.37 23.33
N LEU A 443 -6.63 -14.13 23.78
CA LEU A 443 -5.64 -13.37 24.53
C LEU A 443 -6.13 -13.12 25.95
N LEU A 444 -5.33 -13.46 26.95
CA LEU A 444 -5.68 -13.18 28.35
C LEU A 444 -4.43 -12.78 29.14
N GLY A 445 -4.61 -12.06 30.23
CA GLY A 445 -3.48 -11.62 31.03
C GLY A 445 -3.86 -10.94 32.33
N PHE A 446 -2.97 -11.02 33.31
CA PHE A 446 -3.15 -10.50 34.65
C PHE A 446 -2.10 -9.45 35.01
N SER A 447 -2.49 -8.36 35.67
CA SER A 447 -1.58 -7.29 36.13
C SER A 447 -0.85 -6.63 34.93
N ALA A 448 0.47 -6.62 34.87
CA ALA A 448 1.20 -6.15 33.69
C ALA A 448 0.83 -6.93 32.40
N GLY A 449 0.46 -8.21 32.52
CA GLY A 449 -0.16 -8.97 31.43
C GLY A 449 -1.53 -8.43 31.05
N GLY A 450 -2.32 -7.95 32.01
CA GLY A 450 -3.60 -7.26 31.79
C GLY A 450 -3.41 -5.92 31.06
N ASP A 451 -2.39 -5.13 31.41
CA ASP A 451 -2.00 -3.92 30.67
C ASP A 451 -1.71 -4.28 29.21
N ALA A 452 -0.99 -5.39 28.99
CA ALA A 452 -0.63 -5.87 27.67
C ALA A 452 -1.84 -6.33 26.86
N VAL A 453 -2.86 -6.92 27.47
CA VAL A 453 -4.09 -7.31 26.78
C VAL A 453 -4.73 -6.10 26.11
N TYR A 454 -4.86 -4.96 26.80
CA TYR A 454 -5.35 -3.73 26.18
C TYR A 454 -4.52 -3.33 24.95
N GLN A 455 -3.18 -3.39 25.08
CA GLN A 455 -2.25 -2.93 24.06
C GLN A 455 -2.22 -3.86 22.83
N VAL A 456 -2.16 -5.17 23.05
CA VAL A 456 -2.02 -6.18 22.01
C VAL A 456 -3.36 -6.38 21.28
N ALA A 457 -4.47 -6.44 22.01
CA ALA A 457 -5.80 -6.59 21.43
C ALA A 457 -6.14 -5.44 20.47
N ALA A 458 -5.83 -4.19 20.85
CA ALA A 458 -6.11 -3.01 20.02
C ALA A 458 -5.26 -2.92 18.74
N ARG A 459 -4.06 -3.50 18.77
CA ARG A 459 -3.11 -3.43 17.65
C ARG A 459 -3.16 -4.61 16.69
N MET A 460 -3.77 -5.71 17.11
CA MET A 460 -3.89 -6.95 16.34
C MET A 460 -5.31 -7.56 16.49
N PRO A 461 -6.39 -6.75 16.40
CA PRO A 461 -7.73 -7.21 16.76
C PRO A 461 -8.23 -8.33 15.84
N ASP A 462 -7.74 -8.38 14.61
CA ASP A 462 -8.07 -9.37 13.60
C ASP A 462 -7.41 -10.75 13.81
N ARG A 463 -6.58 -10.89 14.86
CA ARG A 463 -5.98 -12.19 15.26
C ARG A 463 -6.74 -12.92 16.37
N TRP A 464 -7.60 -12.21 17.11
CA TRP A 464 -8.19 -12.73 18.33
C TRP A 464 -9.70 -12.98 18.16
N ALA A 465 -10.17 -14.11 18.64
CA ALA A 465 -11.58 -14.39 18.83
C ALA A 465 -12.13 -13.62 20.05
N GLY A 466 -11.30 -13.41 21.05
CA GLY A 466 -11.64 -12.64 22.23
C GLY A 466 -10.40 -12.31 23.06
N ALA A 467 -10.53 -11.29 23.90
CA ALA A 467 -9.49 -10.87 24.84
C ALA A 467 -10.05 -10.67 26.24
N ALA A 468 -9.34 -11.14 27.28
CA ALA A 468 -9.73 -11.02 28.68
C ALA A 468 -8.62 -10.32 29.48
N MET A 469 -8.88 -9.09 29.90
CA MET A 469 -8.00 -8.28 30.73
C MET A 469 -8.38 -8.44 32.20
N SER A 470 -7.41 -8.83 33.04
CA SER A 470 -7.55 -8.90 34.50
C SER A 470 -6.54 -8.01 35.19
N ALA A 471 -7.01 -7.11 36.08
CA ALA A 471 -6.23 -6.19 36.92
C ALA A 471 -5.20 -5.35 36.17
N GLY A 472 -5.49 -4.97 34.92
CA GLY A 472 -4.61 -4.18 34.07
C GLY A 472 -5.01 -2.71 33.98
N HIS A 473 -4.14 -1.92 33.31
CA HIS A 473 -4.31 -0.50 33.03
C HIS A 473 -4.22 -0.26 31.52
N PRO A 474 -5.17 0.43 30.85
CA PRO A 474 -5.14 0.64 29.40
C PRO A 474 -4.02 1.59 28.93
N ASN A 475 -3.45 2.38 29.84
CA ASN A 475 -2.52 3.46 29.51
C ASN A 475 -3.17 4.43 28.50
N ASN A 476 -2.57 4.59 27.31
CA ASN A 476 -3.05 5.49 26.26
C ASN A 476 -3.85 4.78 25.15
N VAL A 477 -4.15 3.49 25.28
CA VAL A 477 -4.86 2.74 24.24
C VAL A 477 -6.34 3.13 24.23
N ARG A 478 -6.88 3.33 23.04
CA ARG A 478 -8.29 3.58 22.77
C ARG A 478 -8.99 2.30 22.31
N PRO A 479 -10.28 2.10 22.67
CA PRO A 479 -11.01 0.87 22.33
C PRO A 479 -11.57 0.85 20.90
N ASP A 480 -11.33 1.86 20.05
CA ASP A 480 -11.92 1.97 18.72
C ASP A 480 -11.74 0.70 17.89
N ASN A 481 -10.53 0.08 17.96
CA ASN A 481 -10.20 -1.12 17.19
C ASN A 481 -10.81 -2.43 17.73
N TYR A 482 -11.58 -2.39 18.81
CA TYR A 482 -12.26 -3.58 19.33
C TYR A 482 -13.62 -3.85 18.66
N ALA A 483 -13.93 -3.16 17.57
CA ALA A 483 -15.26 -3.24 16.95
C ALA A 483 -15.74 -4.68 16.69
N GLY A 484 -14.88 -5.53 16.14
CA GLY A 484 -15.17 -6.96 15.89
C GLY A 484 -14.65 -7.93 16.95
N LEU A 485 -14.03 -7.41 18.03
CA LEU A 485 -13.35 -8.22 19.06
C LEU A 485 -14.15 -8.27 20.35
N ALA A 486 -14.44 -9.47 20.84
CA ALA A 486 -15.02 -9.65 22.18
C ALA A 486 -14.01 -9.29 23.29
N PHE A 487 -14.37 -8.37 24.19
CA PHE A 487 -13.45 -7.85 25.21
C PHE A 487 -14.01 -7.95 26.62
N LEU A 488 -13.35 -8.70 27.50
CA LEU A 488 -13.69 -8.84 28.91
C LEU A 488 -12.77 -7.97 29.78
N ILE A 489 -13.36 -7.14 30.62
CA ILE A 489 -12.66 -6.32 31.62
C ILE A 489 -12.92 -6.89 33.00
N GLN A 490 -11.87 -7.20 33.76
CA GLN A 490 -11.99 -7.67 35.15
C GLN A 490 -11.03 -6.90 36.06
N VAL A 491 -11.56 -6.38 37.18
CA VAL A 491 -10.78 -5.62 38.17
C VAL A 491 -11.37 -5.78 39.56
N GLY A 492 -10.54 -5.73 40.59
CA GLY A 492 -11.01 -5.67 41.98
C GLY A 492 -11.56 -4.29 42.34
N GLU A 493 -12.69 -4.20 43.04
CA GLU A 493 -13.28 -2.93 43.52
C GLU A 493 -12.27 -2.05 44.27
N ARG A 494 -11.36 -2.66 45.03
CA ARG A 494 -10.33 -2.01 45.84
C ARG A 494 -8.95 -1.98 45.23
N ASP A 495 -8.80 -2.37 43.95
CA ASP A 495 -7.51 -2.28 43.25
C ASP A 495 -7.20 -0.83 42.85
N ALA A 496 -6.88 -0.03 43.89
CA ALA A 496 -6.64 1.41 43.75
C ALA A 496 -5.23 1.77 43.26
N ALA A 497 -4.29 0.81 43.21
CA ALA A 497 -2.94 1.05 42.71
C ALA A 497 -3.01 1.47 41.23
N TYR A 498 -2.39 2.61 40.88
CA TYR A 498 -2.48 3.22 39.55
C TYR A 498 -3.93 3.56 39.13
N ASN A 499 -4.84 3.65 40.08
CA ASN A 499 -6.27 3.93 39.86
C ASN A 499 -6.96 2.88 38.96
N ARG A 500 -6.48 1.62 38.95
CA ARG A 500 -6.92 0.56 38.02
C ARG A 500 -8.42 0.30 38.06
N ASN A 501 -9.00 0.21 39.26
CA ASN A 501 -10.43 -0.03 39.44
C ASN A 501 -11.29 1.05 38.72
N ARG A 502 -10.93 2.31 38.88
CA ARG A 502 -11.65 3.41 38.28
C ARG A 502 -11.43 3.50 36.77
N VAL A 503 -10.16 3.42 36.36
CA VAL A 503 -9.79 3.49 34.92
C VAL A 503 -10.38 2.31 34.14
N ALA A 504 -10.42 1.09 34.70
CA ALA A 504 -11.07 -0.06 34.08
C ALA A 504 -12.58 0.13 33.92
N ALA A 505 -13.25 0.69 34.94
CA ALA A 505 -14.67 1.03 34.86
C ALA A 505 -14.95 2.11 33.81
N GLU A 506 -14.17 3.19 33.80
CA GLU A 506 -14.27 4.25 32.78
C GLU A 506 -14.05 3.70 31.35
N TYR A 507 -13.14 2.74 31.20
CA TYR A 507 -12.91 2.08 29.91
C TYR A 507 -14.10 1.22 29.48
N GLY A 508 -14.73 0.49 30.43
CA GLY A 508 -15.97 -0.24 30.18
C GLY A 508 -17.12 0.67 29.74
N VAL A 509 -17.29 1.83 30.39
CA VAL A 509 -18.28 2.84 29.98
C VAL A 509 -17.99 3.33 28.55
N ARG A 510 -16.72 3.57 28.22
CA ARG A 510 -16.34 4.00 26.87
C ARG A 510 -16.66 2.95 25.79
N ILE A 511 -16.39 1.66 26.05
CA ILE A 511 -16.77 0.58 25.13
C ILE A 511 -18.29 0.50 25.00
N GLY A 512 -19.04 0.65 26.11
CA GLY A 512 -20.49 0.70 26.10
C GLY A 512 -21.04 1.81 25.21
N ALA A 513 -20.48 3.01 25.28
CA ALA A 513 -20.85 4.13 24.41
C ALA A 513 -20.54 3.85 22.92
N LEU A 514 -19.42 3.21 22.61
CA LEU A 514 -19.12 2.78 21.25
C LEU A 514 -20.10 1.72 20.74
N ARG A 515 -20.51 0.78 21.59
CA ARG A 515 -21.53 -0.23 21.25
C ARG A 515 -22.90 0.40 20.97
N GLU A 516 -23.29 1.42 21.73
CA GLU A 516 -24.51 2.19 21.46
C GLU A 516 -24.43 2.95 20.13
N ALA A 517 -23.29 3.57 19.84
CA ALA A 517 -23.07 4.27 18.58
C ALA A 517 -22.98 3.34 17.35
N HIS A 518 -22.56 2.08 17.56
CA HIS A 518 -22.39 1.07 16.51
C HIS A 518 -23.08 -0.26 16.92
N PRO A 519 -24.40 -0.37 16.79
CA PRO A 519 -25.12 -1.58 17.15
C PRO A 519 -24.57 -2.84 16.48
N GLY A 520 -24.43 -3.92 17.25
CA GLY A 520 -23.86 -5.18 16.79
C GLY A 520 -22.33 -5.29 16.90
N LEU A 521 -21.62 -4.19 17.11
CA LEU A 521 -20.18 -4.17 17.36
C LEU A 521 -19.85 -4.03 18.86
N TYR A 522 -18.57 -4.14 19.19
CA TYR A 522 -18.01 -3.99 20.55
C TYR A 522 -18.62 -4.96 21.56
N PRO A 523 -18.67 -6.29 21.30
CA PRO A 523 -19.12 -7.26 22.30
C PRO A 523 -18.18 -7.21 23.52
N HIS A 524 -18.72 -6.88 24.70
CA HIS A 524 -17.90 -6.73 25.91
C HIS A 524 -18.67 -7.05 27.19
N ALA A 525 -17.92 -7.32 28.24
CA ALA A 525 -18.42 -7.36 29.60
C ALA A 525 -17.41 -6.68 30.55
N THR A 526 -17.91 -6.06 31.63
CA THR A 526 -17.09 -5.47 32.68
C THR A 526 -17.52 -6.05 34.03
N TYR A 527 -16.58 -6.68 34.73
CA TYR A 527 -16.77 -7.26 36.05
C TYR A 527 -15.87 -6.57 37.07
N ILE A 528 -16.45 -5.76 37.98
CA ILE A 528 -15.75 -5.19 39.09
C ILE A 528 -16.04 -6.07 40.30
N HIS A 529 -15.05 -6.79 40.79
CA HIS A 529 -15.19 -7.79 41.84
C HIS A 529 -15.42 -7.11 43.24
N ALA A 530 -16.60 -7.30 43.81
CA ALA A 530 -17.01 -6.63 45.01
C ALA A 530 -16.12 -6.99 46.21
N GLY A 531 -15.60 -5.97 46.91
CA GLY A 531 -14.76 -6.12 48.09
C GLY A 531 -13.36 -6.66 47.82
N ARG A 532 -12.96 -6.88 46.56
CA ARG A 532 -11.64 -7.45 46.18
C ARG A 532 -10.63 -6.34 45.89
N ASP A 533 -9.36 -6.64 46.18
CA ASP A 533 -8.20 -5.84 45.80
C ASP A 533 -7.58 -6.35 44.47
N HIS A 534 -6.26 -6.20 44.33
CA HIS A 534 -5.53 -6.70 43.15
C HIS A 534 -5.63 -8.22 42.95
N GLY A 535 -5.89 -8.99 44.03
CA GLY A 535 -6.06 -10.43 44.03
C GLY A 535 -7.53 -10.85 44.08
N PHE A 536 -8.15 -11.07 42.92
CA PHE A 536 -9.53 -11.57 42.82
C PHE A 536 -9.60 -12.89 42.02
N MET A 537 -10.75 -13.52 42.01
CA MET A 537 -10.95 -14.81 41.38
C MET A 537 -11.56 -14.66 39.97
N ASP A 538 -10.70 -14.50 38.96
CA ASP A 538 -11.06 -14.54 37.54
C ASP A 538 -10.87 -15.95 36.93
N ARG A 539 -10.71 -16.97 37.82
CA ARG A 539 -10.46 -18.38 37.56
C ARG A 539 -11.01 -19.20 38.72
N GLY A 540 -12.17 -19.65 38.68
CA GLY A 540 -12.78 -20.49 39.74
C GLY A 540 -13.11 -21.88 39.21
N PRO A 541 -13.37 -22.85 40.09
CA PRO A 541 -13.90 -24.16 39.65
C PRO A 541 -15.21 -23.99 38.89
N ALA A 542 -15.56 -25.02 38.08
CA ALA A 542 -16.84 -25.06 37.41
C ALA A 542 -18.00 -24.84 38.41
N ASN A 543 -19.01 -24.10 38.03
CA ASN A 543 -20.16 -23.72 38.84
C ASN A 543 -19.89 -22.78 40.03
N SER A 544 -18.71 -22.12 40.09
CA SER A 544 -18.48 -21.05 41.05
C SER A 544 -18.89 -19.70 40.47
N THR A 545 -19.68 -18.94 41.22
CA THR A 545 -19.99 -17.56 40.88
C THR A 545 -19.16 -16.59 41.72
N GLN A 546 -19.03 -15.37 41.21
CA GLN A 546 -18.39 -14.24 41.88
C GLN A 546 -19.36 -13.08 41.95
N ARG A 547 -19.37 -12.38 43.09
CA ARG A 547 -20.15 -11.17 43.25
C ARG A 547 -19.44 -9.99 42.61
N VAL A 548 -20.00 -9.44 41.57
CA VAL A 548 -19.43 -8.35 40.77
C VAL A 548 -20.45 -7.23 40.51
N PHE A 549 -19.94 -6.04 40.25
CA PHE A 549 -20.71 -4.99 39.60
C PHE A 549 -20.56 -5.17 38.08
N THR A 550 -21.68 -5.29 37.39
CA THR A 550 -21.74 -5.46 35.93
C THR A 550 -22.03 -4.17 35.20
N ASP A 551 -22.53 -3.13 35.92
CA ASP A 551 -22.72 -1.78 35.41
C ASP A 551 -21.59 -0.86 35.91
N PRO A 552 -20.54 -0.61 35.09
CA PRO A 552 -19.44 0.25 35.50
C PRO A 552 -19.85 1.72 35.70
N ALA A 553 -20.87 2.22 34.97
CA ALA A 553 -21.34 3.59 35.14
C ALA A 553 -22.02 3.77 36.51
N ALA A 554 -22.90 2.84 36.90
CA ALA A 554 -23.53 2.86 38.23
C ALA A 554 -22.49 2.73 39.35
N TRP A 555 -21.42 1.90 39.13
CA TRP A 555 -20.36 1.80 40.13
C TRP A 555 -19.50 3.07 40.22
N LEU A 556 -19.21 3.75 39.15
CA LEU A 556 -18.48 5.03 39.15
C LEU A 556 -19.25 6.13 39.87
N GLU A 557 -20.59 6.10 39.82
CA GLU A 557 -21.48 7.06 40.51
C GLU A 557 -21.67 6.73 41.98
N LYS A 558 -21.94 5.46 42.33
CA LYS A 558 -22.43 5.03 43.64
C LYS A 558 -21.39 4.24 44.46
N GLY A 559 -20.28 3.85 43.85
CA GLY A 559 -19.28 3.01 44.50
C GLY A 559 -19.85 1.66 44.96
N ALA A 560 -19.56 1.27 46.19
CA ALA A 560 -20.00 0.02 46.79
C ALA A 560 -21.54 -0.11 46.95
N GLU A 561 -22.30 0.97 46.79
CA GLU A 561 -23.78 1.01 46.85
C GLU A 561 -24.45 0.63 45.52
N ALA A 562 -23.66 0.49 44.44
CA ALA A 562 -24.17 0.05 43.15
C ALA A 562 -24.68 -1.40 43.22
N PRO A 563 -25.65 -1.81 42.38
CA PRO A 563 -26.13 -3.18 42.29
C PRO A 563 -25.02 -4.17 41.91
N THR A 564 -25.04 -5.35 42.54
CA THR A 564 -24.13 -6.45 42.24
C THR A 564 -24.90 -7.66 41.76
N GLU A 565 -24.23 -8.47 40.95
CA GLU A 565 -24.72 -9.75 40.44
C GLU A 565 -23.75 -10.89 40.77
N GLU A 566 -24.30 -12.10 40.83
CA GLU A 566 -23.48 -13.33 40.90
C GLU A 566 -23.27 -13.88 39.50
N VAL A 567 -22.03 -13.81 39.00
CA VAL A 567 -21.69 -14.24 37.63
C VAL A 567 -20.57 -15.29 37.64
N ASP A 568 -20.55 -16.12 36.61
CA ASP A 568 -19.34 -16.89 36.28
C ASP A 568 -18.31 -15.94 35.64
N ALA A 569 -17.38 -15.47 36.48
CA ALA A 569 -16.36 -14.51 36.08
C ALA A 569 -15.07 -15.19 35.54
N HIS A 570 -15.13 -16.48 35.19
CA HIS A 570 -13.94 -17.19 34.70
C HIS A 570 -13.52 -16.73 33.30
N SER A 571 -12.34 -16.15 33.16
CA SER A 571 -11.84 -15.59 31.89
C SER A 571 -11.84 -16.59 30.74
N VAL A 572 -11.36 -17.82 30.95
CA VAL A 572 -11.30 -18.85 29.89
C VAL A 572 -12.72 -19.25 29.43
N ARG A 573 -13.64 -19.53 30.37
CA ARG A 573 -14.99 -19.93 30.01
C ARG A 573 -15.78 -18.80 29.31
N TRP A 574 -15.49 -17.55 29.63
CA TRP A 574 -16.06 -16.43 28.90
C TRP A 574 -15.50 -16.35 27.46
N LEU A 575 -14.19 -16.51 27.30
CA LEU A 575 -13.51 -16.50 26.00
C LEU A 575 -13.95 -17.66 25.11
N ASP A 576 -14.11 -18.86 25.68
CA ASP A 576 -14.43 -20.08 24.93
C ASP A 576 -15.76 -20.03 24.15
N ARG A 577 -16.63 -19.10 24.52
CA ARG A 577 -17.90 -18.80 23.84
C ARG A 577 -17.73 -17.87 22.62
N GLN A 578 -16.54 -17.31 22.44
CA GLN A 578 -16.28 -16.35 21.37
C GLN A 578 -15.66 -17.05 20.16
N VAL A 579 -16.04 -16.61 18.99
CA VAL A 579 -15.46 -17.05 17.71
C VAL A 579 -15.14 -15.81 16.91
N ARG A 580 -13.96 -15.75 16.31
CA ARG A 580 -13.55 -14.65 15.46
C ARG A 580 -14.39 -14.66 14.16
N ASP A 581 -14.90 -13.49 13.80
CA ASP A 581 -15.35 -13.21 12.44
C ASP A 581 -14.17 -12.61 11.66
N PRO A 582 -13.55 -13.33 10.72
CA PRO A 582 -12.42 -12.81 9.96
C PRO A 582 -12.85 -11.80 8.90
N LEU A 583 -14.13 -11.78 8.51
CA LEU A 583 -14.66 -10.98 7.41
C LEU A 583 -15.85 -10.10 7.87
N PRO A 584 -15.68 -9.28 8.92
CA PRO A 584 -16.79 -8.50 9.46
C PRO A 584 -17.33 -7.52 8.41
N ARG A 585 -18.65 -7.43 8.31
CA ARG A 585 -19.30 -6.53 7.35
C ARG A 585 -19.13 -5.04 7.70
N LYS A 586 -18.74 -4.75 8.93
CA LYS A 586 -18.42 -3.39 9.37
C LYS A 586 -17.10 -3.35 10.10
N ILE A 587 -16.23 -2.45 9.69
CA ILE A 587 -14.90 -2.23 10.25
C ILE A 587 -14.80 -0.80 10.77
N VAL A 588 -14.25 -0.66 11.97
CA VAL A 588 -13.81 0.61 12.56
C VAL A 588 -12.32 0.45 12.86
N TRP A 589 -11.49 1.25 12.23
CA TRP A 589 -10.04 1.22 12.41
C TRP A 589 -9.48 2.59 12.77
N ASN A 590 -8.98 2.74 13.98
CA ASN A 590 -8.22 3.91 14.40
C ASN A 590 -6.74 3.70 14.04
N LEU A 591 -6.20 4.53 13.17
CA LEU A 591 -4.85 4.40 12.63
C LEU A 591 -3.76 4.73 13.65
N GLY A 592 -4.05 5.54 14.68
CA GLY A 592 -3.13 5.86 15.76
C GLY A 592 -2.83 4.68 16.70
N THR A 593 -3.68 3.64 16.68
CA THR A 593 -3.52 2.43 17.48
C THR A 593 -3.22 1.24 16.57
N ARG A 594 -2.00 1.10 16.11
CA ARG A 594 -1.53 0.01 15.25
C ARG A 594 -0.20 -0.56 15.73
N ALA A 595 0.12 -1.77 15.29
CA ALA A 595 1.45 -2.33 15.48
C ALA A 595 2.40 -1.76 14.40
N HIS A 596 3.48 -1.12 14.81
CA HIS A 596 4.57 -0.79 13.90
C HIS A 596 5.38 -2.05 13.62
N ARG A 597 5.46 -2.44 12.34
CA ARG A 597 6.28 -3.58 11.91
C ARG A 597 6.77 -3.36 10.51
N SER A 598 8.07 -3.14 10.39
CA SER A 598 8.75 -3.33 9.12
C SER A 598 9.02 -4.83 8.93
N GLY A 599 8.79 -5.32 7.73
CA GLY A 599 9.19 -6.67 7.37
C GLY A 599 10.70 -6.79 7.39
N ASP A 600 11.22 -7.81 8.07
CA ASP A 600 12.61 -8.20 7.97
C ASP A 600 12.72 -9.33 6.94
N ARG A 601 13.03 -8.95 5.69
CA ARG A 601 13.19 -9.90 4.58
C ARG A 601 14.36 -10.86 4.82
N GLU A 602 15.45 -10.40 5.43
CA GLU A 602 16.62 -11.24 5.73
C GLU A 602 16.30 -12.26 6.82
N ALA A 603 15.50 -11.88 7.80
CA ALA A 603 15.00 -12.81 8.81
C ALA A 603 13.83 -13.68 8.30
N GLY A 604 13.33 -13.43 7.06
CA GLY A 604 12.23 -14.18 6.45
C GLY A 604 10.91 -14.10 7.21
N PHE A 605 10.68 -12.99 7.93
CA PHE A 605 9.45 -12.82 8.70
C PHE A 605 8.31 -12.21 7.87
N TRP A 606 8.62 -11.26 6.98
CA TRP A 606 7.60 -10.56 6.19
C TRP A 606 8.16 -10.14 4.84
N PRO A 607 7.79 -10.79 3.75
CA PRO A 607 8.35 -10.43 2.45
C PRO A 607 7.74 -9.16 1.83
N THR A 608 6.56 -8.67 2.23
CA THR A 608 5.82 -7.74 1.38
C THR A 608 5.17 -6.54 2.03
N ALA A 609 4.69 -6.61 3.28
CA ALA A 609 3.96 -5.50 3.90
C ALA A 609 4.30 -5.31 5.37
N GLU A 610 4.14 -4.09 5.85
CA GLU A 610 4.03 -3.84 7.28
C GLU A 610 2.68 -4.38 7.77
N LYS A 611 2.68 -5.39 8.65
CA LYS A 611 1.42 -5.97 9.16
C LYS A 611 0.54 -4.98 9.93
N GLY A 612 1.11 -3.92 10.48
CA GLY A 612 0.37 -2.83 11.09
C GLY A 612 -0.49 -2.05 10.10
N ASN A 613 -0.28 -2.23 8.79
CA ASN A 613 -1.05 -1.61 7.73
C ASN A 613 -2.24 -2.44 7.25
N LEU A 614 -2.53 -3.56 7.91
CA LEU A 614 -3.61 -4.47 7.58
C LEU A 614 -4.58 -4.60 8.76
N HIS A 615 -5.89 -4.62 8.47
CA HIS A 615 -6.94 -4.74 9.48
C HIS A 615 -8.16 -5.46 8.89
N TYR A 616 -8.38 -6.73 9.24
CA TYR A 616 -9.33 -7.60 8.58
C TYR A 616 -9.13 -7.62 7.04
N TRP A 617 -10.12 -7.20 6.26
CA TRP A 617 -10.07 -7.14 4.80
C TRP A 617 -9.80 -5.74 4.25
N ILE A 618 -9.25 -4.83 5.07
CA ILE A 618 -8.80 -3.51 4.61
C ILE A 618 -7.31 -3.29 4.90
N GLY A 619 -6.70 -2.38 4.16
CA GLY A 619 -5.30 -2.02 4.34
C GLY A 619 -4.96 -0.62 3.85
N ILE A 620 -3.78 -0.15 4.24
CA ILE A 620 -3.19 1.10 3.77
C ILE A 620 -1.78 0.79 3.27
N ASP A 621 -1.35 1.41 2.16
CA ASP A 621 -0.04 1.11 1.57
C ASP A 621 1.10 1.81 2.31
N ARG A 622 0.85 3.05 2.79
CA ARG A 622 1.80 3.82 3.60
C ARG A 622 1.06 4.93 4.35
N PHE A 623 1.72 5.45 5.38
CA PHE A 623 1.27 6.66 6.05
C PHE A 623 1.76 7.89 5.31
N ASP A 624 0.85 8.82 5.05
CA ASP A 624 1.27 10.20 4.83
C ASP A 624 1.80 10.75 6.16
N ALA A 625 2.98 11.39 6.11
CA ALA A 625 3.64 11.94 7.30
C ALA A 625 2.80 13.03 8.01
N ASP A 626 1.79 13.56 7.33
CA ASP A 626 0.91 14.63 7.81
C ASP A 626 -0.41 14.11 8.46
N VAL A 627 -0.57 12.78 8.60
CA VAL A 627 -1.76 12.18 9.23
C VAL A 627 -1.66 12.37 10.74
N GLU A 628 -2.62 13.08 11.34
CA GLU A 628 -2.82 13.12 12.81
C GLU A 628 -3.31 11.75 13.27
N LEU A 629 -2.38 10.84 13.53
CA LEU A 629 -2.60 9.43 13.84
C LEU A 629 -3.61 9.16 14.98
N GLU A 630 -3.84 10.12 15.87
CA GLU A 630 -4.78 9.98 16.98
C GLU A 630 -6.24 10.27 16.59
N ALA A 631 -6.46 11.01 15.50
CA ALA A 631 -7.79 11.43 15.05
C ALA A 631 -8.28 10.62 13.83
N ASP A 632 -7.36 10.00 13.07
CA ASP A 632 -7.72 9.38 11.81
C ASP A 632 -8.30 7.99 11.99
N ARG A 633 -9.53 7.85 11.52
CA ARG A 633 -10.25 6.58 11.49
C ARG A 633 -10.65 6.23 10.07
N ILE A 634 -10.70 4.92 9.80
CA ILE A 634 -11.37 4.36 8.64
C ILE A 634 -12.61 3.62 9.15
N VAL A 635 -13.77 3.99 8.64
CA VAL A 635 -15.03 3.32 8.93
C VAL A 635 -15.66 2.88 7.64
N VAL A 636 -15.78 1.57 7.45
CA VAL A 636 -16.39 0.96 6.27
C VAL A 636 -17.50 0.01 6.68
N GLU A 637 -18.51 -0.09 5.83
CA GLU A 637 -19.67 -0.95 6.02
C GLU A 637 -20.03 -1.58 4.67
N LEU A 638 -20.13 -2.91 4.61
CA LEU A 638 -20.60 -3.64 3.45
C LEU A 638 -22.12 -3.75 3.52
N ASP A 639 -22.80 -3.31 2.47
CA ASP A 639 -24.24 -3.41 2.34
C ASP A 639 -24.71 -4.87 2.32
N ASP A 640 -25.84 -5.18 2.99
CA ASP A 640 -26.31 -6.56 3.16
C ASP A 640 -26.91 -7.16 1.88
N GLU A 641 -27.39 -6.34 0.95
CA GLU A 641 -28.13 -6.76 -0.23
C GLU A 641 -27.32 -6.63 -1.54
N SER A 642 -26.19 -5.91 -1.49
CA SER A 642 -25.38 -5.60 -2.67
C SER A 642 -23.88 -5.62 -2.37
N PRO A 643 -22.99 -5.83 -3.37
CA PRO A 643 -21.54 -5.74 -3.21
C PRO A 643 -21.09 -4.26 -3.12
N THR A 644 -21.74 -3.49 -2.25
CA THR A 644 -21.49 -2.05 -2.08
C THR A 644 -20.75 -1.79 -0.76
N ILE A 645 -19.55 -1.23 -0.87
CA ILE A 645 -18.75 -0.78 0.26
C ILE A 645 -19.11 0.69 0.55
N GLN A 646 -19.69 0.94 1.70
CA GLN A 646 -19.97 2.28 2.18
C GLN A 646 -18.83 2.79 3.04
N VAL A 647 -18.14 3.83 2.59
CA VAL A 647 -17.05 4.46 3.33
C VAL A 647 -17.59 5.67 4.08
N ARG A 648 -17.62 5.58 5.41
CA ARG A 648 -18.19 6.62 6.31
C ARG A 648 -17.13 7.60 6.79
N GLU A 649 -15.94 7.09 7.12
CA GLU A 649 -14.79 7.88 7.55
C GLU A 649 -13.55 7.34 6.83
N ILE A 650 -12.69 8.21 6.32
CA ILE A 650 -11.48 7.84 5.58
C ILE A 650 -10.54 9.05 5.50
N GLY A 651 -9.22 8.80 5.52
CA GLY A 651 -8.21 9.77 5.08
C GLY A 651 -8.14 9.87 3.55
N ASN A 652 -6.96 9.70 2.98
CA ASN A 652 -6.75 9.84 1.52
C ASN A 652 -6.68 8.51 0.76
N PHE A 653 -6.62 7.38 1.47
CA PHE A 653 -6.33 6.07 0.88
C PHE A 653 -6.89 4.93 1.73
N VAL A 654 -7.47 3.91 1.09
CA VAL A 654 -7.73 2.58 1.67
C VAL A 654 -7.77 1.54 0.55
N ARG A 655 -7.21 0.36 0.80
CA ARG A 655 -7.36 -0.82 -0.04
C ARG A 655 -8.34 -1.80 0.59
N PHE A 656 -9.30 -2.26 -0.18
CA PHE A 656 -10.24 -3.31 0.16
C PHE A 656 -9.75 -4.62 -0.44
N TYR A 657 -9.43 -5.60 0.38
CA TYR A 657 -9.09 -6.95 -0.05
C TYR A 657 -10.37 -7.77 -0.16
N LEU A 658 -10.63 -8.33 -1.32
CA LEU A 658 -11.89 -8.96 -1.65
C LEU A 658 -11.81 -10.48 -1.45
N HIS A 659 -12.57 -10.98 -0.47
CA HIS A 659 -12.71 -12.41 -0.22
C HIS A 659 -13.93 -12.95 -0.98
N PRO A 660 -13.88 -14.18 -1.56
CA PRO A 660 -15.00 -14.77 -2.28
C PRO A 660 -16.29 -14.88 -1.45
N ASP A 661 -16.20 -15.03 -0.13
CA ASP A 661 -17.37 -15.07 0.77
C ASP A 661 -18.10 -13.72 0.92
N LEU A 662 -17.45 -12.61 0.54
CA LEU A 662 -18.05 -11.28 0.59
C LEU A 662 -18.35 -10.71 -0.80
N PHE A 663 -17.58 -11.10 -1.82
CA PHE A 663 -17.63 -10.53 -3.16
C PHE A 663 -17.51 -11.62 -4.21
N GLU A 664 -18.42 -11.65 -5.19
CA GLU A 664 -18.36 -12.59 -6.30
C GLU A 664 -17.16 -12.27 -7.20
N PRO A 665 -16.23 -13.22 -7.43
CA PRO A 665 -15.04 -12.99 -8.23
C PRO A 665 -15.36 -12.54 -9.66
N GLY A 666 -14.70 -11.47 -10.12
CA GLY A 666 -14.87 -10.92 -11.46
C GLY A 666 -16.13 -10.09 -11.69
N LYS A 667 -16.94 -9.87 -10.65
CA LYS A 667 -18.11 -8.97 -10.70
C LYS A 667 -17.77 -7.57 -10.22
N ASP A 668 -18.64 -6.64 -10.58
CA ASP A 668 -18.52 -5.24 -10.19
C ASP A 668 -18.67 -5.08 -8.66
N VAL A 669 -17.78 -4.27 -8.10
CA VAL A 669 -17.83 -3.81 -6.71
C VAL A 669 -18.07 -2.32 -6.72
N THR A 670 -19.07 -1.88 -5.99
CA THR A 670 -19.42 -0.47 -5.84
C THR A 670 -18.83 0.10 -4.55
N VAL A 671 -18.22 1.28 -4.62
CA VAL A 671 -17.73 2.02 -3.45
C VAL A 671 -18.47 3.36 -3.37
N GLN A 672 -19.08 3.62 -2.23
CA GLN A 672 -19.75 4.88 -1.92
C GLN A 672 -18.94 5.68 -0.91
N VAL A 673 -18.54 6.89 -1.28
CA VAL A 673 -17.74 7.79 -0.43
C VAL A 673 -18.15 9.24 -0.67
N GLU A 674 -18.39 10.00 0.40
CA GLU A 674 -18.76 11.43 0.35
C GLU A 674 -19.87 11.76 -0.67
N GLY A 675 -20.88 10.89 -0.78
CA GLY A 675 -22.01 11.05 -1.71
C GLY A 675 -21.70 10.70 -3.17
N ARG A 676 -20.50 10.23 -3.48
CA ARG A 676 -20.12 9.69 -4.79
C ARG A 676 -20.30 8.18 -4.82
N THR A 677 -20.61 7.65 -5.99
CA THR A 677 -20.67 6.21 -6.27
C THR A 677 -19.64 5.90 -7.35
N LEU A 678 -18.73 4.99 -7.04
CA LEU A 678 -17.63 4.56 -7.91
C LEU A 678 -17.74 3.04 -8.09
N THR A 679 -17.35 2.53 -9.25
CA THR A 679 -17.44 1.10 -9.57
C THR A 679 -16.11 0.61 -10.12
N ALA A 680 -15.69 -0.58 -9.68
CA ALA A 680 -14.53 -1.30 -10.21
C ALA A 680 -14.93 -2.75 -10.50
N THR A 681 -14.28 -3.37 -11.49
CA THR A 681 -14.45 -4.80 -11.82
C THR A 681 -13.13 -5.53 -11.51
N PRO A 682 -12.86 -5.86 -10.23
CA PRO A 682 -11.62 -6.50 -9.82
C PRO A 682 -11.56 -7.95 -10.35
N ARG A 683 -10.39 -8.36 -10.81
CA ARG A 683 -10.16 -9.72 -11.32
C ARG A 683 -9.22 -10.49 -10.40
N PRO A 684 -9.48 -11.78 -10.16
CA PRO A 684 -8.59 -12.62 -9.36
C PRO A 684 -7.17 -12.64 -9.91
N SER A 685 -6.19 -12.43 -9.04
CA SER A 685 -4.76 -12.29 -9.30
C SER A 685 -3.99 -13.30 -8.48
N LEU A 686 -3.11 -14.08 -9.12
CA LEU A 686 -2.22 -15.00 -8.42
C LEU A 686 -1.23 -14.23 -7.53
N ARG A 687 -0.71 -13.10 -8.02
CA ARG A 687 0.19 -12.25 -7.24
C ARG A 687 -0.43 -11.81 -5.92
N LEU A 688 -1.68 -11.31 -5.97
CA LEU A 688 -2.34 -10.82 -4.76
C LEU A 688 -2.69 -11.96 -3.79
N LEU A 689 -3.08 -13.12 -4.32
CA LEU A 689 -3.35 -14.31 -3.52
C LEU A 689 -2.09 -14.81 -2.81
N VAL A 690 -0.95 -14.92 -3.52
CA VAL A 690 0.35 -15.28 -2.95
C VAL A 690 0.81 -14.24 -1.93
N GLN A 691 0.66 -12.95 -2.24
CA GLN A 691 0.98 -11.87 -1.31
C GLN A 691 0.17 -12.00 -0.02
N SER A 692 -1.15 -12.22 -0.12
CA SER A 692 -2.03 -12.28 1.06
C SER A 692 -1.70 -13.45 1.99
N VAL A 693 -1.32 -14.62 1.47
CA VAL A 693 -0.90 -15.75 2.30
C VAL A 693 0.42 -15.48 2.99
N LEU A 694 1.38 -14.85 2.31
CA LEU A 694 2.67 -14.47 2.90
C LEU A 694 2.53 -13.37 3.96
N ASP A 695 1.61 -12.43 3.76
CA ASP A 695 1.35 -11.35 4.70
C ASP A 695 0.59 -11.81 5.94
N ARG A 696 -0.30 -12.80 5.80
CA ARG A 696 -1.25 -13.19 6.86
C ARG A 696 -0.93 -14.51 7.53
N GLY A 697 -0.43 -15.51 6.80
CA GLY A 697 -0.21 -16.86 7.32
C GLY A 697 -1.47 -17.49 7.92
N ASP A 698 -2.62 -17.16 7.36
CA ASP A 698 -3.95 -17.52 7.88
C ASP A 698 -4.87 -17.85 6.69
N PRO A 699 -5.46 -19.08 6.63
CA PRO A 699 -6.29 -19.50 5.52
C PRO A 699 -7.61 -18.70 5.38
N ARG A 700 -7.97 -17.91 6.40
CA ARG A 700 -9.17 -17.06 6.39
C ARG A 700 -8.91 -15.69 5.76
N TYR A 701 -7.67 -15.39 5.40
CA TYR A 701 -7.23 -14.12 4.82
C TYR A 701 -6.53 -14.30 3.46
N LEU A 702 -7.05 -15.19 2.64
CA LEU A 702 -6.59 -15.42 1.27
C LEU A 702 -7.43 -14.54 0.32
N PHE A 703 -6.85 -13.45 -0.13
CA PHE A 703 -7.52 -12.44 -0.94
C PHE A 703 -7.05 -12.49 -2.38
N PRO A 704 -7.86 -12.99 -3.31
CA PRO A 704 -7.47 -13.04 -4.72
C PRO A 704 -7.60 -11.72 -5.46
N ALA A 705 -8.34 -10.76 -4.91
CA ALA A 705 -8.57 -9.48 -5.57
C ALA A 705 -8.57 -8.32 -4.57
N SER A 706 -8.41 -7.10 -5.06
CA SER A 706 -8.54 -5.90 -4.25
C SER A 706 -9.12 -4.74 -5.05
N VAL A 707 -9.69 -3.77 -4.35
CA VAL A 707 -10.08 -2.46 -4.86
C VAL A 707 -9.42 -1.40 -4.00
N THR A 708 -8.77 -0.44 -4.61
CA THR A 708 -8.13 0.69 -3.92
C THR A 708 -8.97 1.95 -4.10
N LEU A 709 -9.37 2.58 -3.00
CA LEU A 709 -9.99 3.89 -2.98
C LEU A 709 -8.94 4.92 -2.56
N HIS A 710 -8.73 5.93 -3.39
CA HIS A 710 -7.78 6.98 -3.08
C HIS A 710 -8.20 8.33 -3.70
N ARG A 711 -7.60 9.41 -3.22
CA ARG A 711 -7.72 10.71 -3.88
C ARG A 711 -6.62 10.87 -4.93
N ASN A 712 -7.03 11.28 -6.14
CA ASN A 712 -6.07 11.67 -7.15
C ASN A 712 -5.43 13.04 -6.78
N PRO A 713 -4.38 13.48 -7.49
CA PRO A 713 -3.74 14.79 -7.22
C PRO A 713 -4.70 15.98 -7.32
N GLU A 714 -5.84 15.80 -7.96
CA GLU A 714 -6.90 16.80 -8.10
C GLU A 714 -7.85 16.83 -6.91
N GLY A 715 -7.74 15.88 -5.99
CA GLY A 715 -8.59 15.73 -4.82
C GLY A 715 -9.88 14.98 -5.07
N ASP A 716 -10.08 14.42 -6.28
CA ASP A 716 -11.23 13.60 -6.61
C ASP A 716 -11.04 12.16 -6.14
N TRP A 717 -12.12 11.54 -5.64
CA TRP A 717 -12.10 10.11 -5.30
C TRP A 717 -12.05 9.24 -6.55
N MET A 718 -11.18 8.23 -6.48
CA MET A 718 -10.93 7.25 -7.53
C MET A 718 -10.97 5.84 -6.93
N VAL A 719 -11.39 4.87 -7.74
CA VAL A 719 -11.25 3.43 -7.42
C VAL A 719 -10.45 2.72 -8.50
N GLU A 720 -9.65 1.78 -8.07
CA GLU A 720 -8.80 0.95 -8.92
C GLU A 720 -8.95 -0.52 -8.59
#